data_439e9416b95c95b31a8dba5d21c5b4f0
#
_entry.id   439e9416b95c95b31a8dba5d21c5b4f0
#
_cell.length_a   1.000
_cell.length_b   1.000
_cell.length_c   1.000
_cell.angle_alpha   90.00
_cell.angle_beta   90.00
_cell.angle_gamma   90.00
#
_symmetry.space_group_name_H-M   'P 1'
#
loop_
_entity.id
_entity.type
_entity.pdbx_description
1 polymer ?
#
loop_
_entity_poly.entity_id
_entity_poly.type
_entity_poly.pdbx_seq_one_letter_code
_entity_poly.pdbx_strand_id
1 'polypeptide(L)'
;MTEESDAGSVGDTGHQLVDRVHQSTQWVFHDRYGLALWLGLVLAFGLTWRVGFFIQDTYATANALVALANGQLHVTEVRYSLSLGSLPGMYEVDGLRYGRNYGQLALAVPFVWLLEASTAVVDPGLVLPGLWALCGLAFVRTVAGLERFDRDWTITLGSVAVLAWFVASLRTATDLDPDQLALVGYQLSTLLAAATVGLLVYRLVTLVHGRRAGLAAGLATGFATPVGFWATIPKRHTLVAAMVVGIVYAFAVSRHGEGKAAMRARAGAYALAGFVTWIHAFEGFFLVVVLGTVDLLTGGRPRPRRLLVIGVVLLLALTPMLATNYAISGNPAEPPRVLPDAETGQTDGQTPPEQDVGEPEPVADSRDGGSDSGDQPSTADRLLPLVVTLFGLVYEFAGRSFVGGLGVLGQPERLIDIFLRSGRIAGVKYRINGYEVVELALLEAMPIAGAVAALPVAAARRVRDGTERIRRLARPWTLSPVRQTDLLVCALAAVLTIVYLPRLPLFSQLTVRYLHPVIPLLSYGVVRLPAVRAGIESDWRLQAGSSLGWFALTTAGMLGAITTLSLALGEAVQLHALLAFLSAVGWAAAVVARTLTPRRVDRRLVAVCGALAVGVGASYVVLSALVYFRYGQYALAVVRAVAAGLPTV
;
A
#
# COMPACT_ATOMS: atom_id res chain seq x y z
N MET A 1 32.73 -56.28 5.85
CA MET A 1 31.73 -55.93 6.85
C MET A 1 32.22 -54.62 7.45
N THR A 2 31.65 -53.55 7.21
CA THR A 2 30.37 -52.89 7.10
C THR A 2 30.64 -51.44 6.72
N GLU A 3 30.34 -51.07 5.49
CA GLU A 3 30.26 -49.64 5.05
C GLU A 3 28.99 -49.53 4.20
N GLU A 4 27.85 -49.59 4.86
CA GLU A 4 26.54 -49.40 4.20
C GLU A 4 25.54 -48.82 5.21
N SER A 5 25.75 -47.57 5.65
CA SER A 5 24.81 -46.95 6.58
C SER A 5 24.65 -45.42 6.47
N ASP A 6 25.33 -44.71 5.57
CA ASP A 6 25.28 -43.24 5.55
C ASP A 6 24.55 -42.62 4.34
N ALA A 7 24.11 -43.40 3.37
CA ALA A 7 23.39 -42.89 2.19
C ALA A 7 21.89 -42.63 2.45
N GLY A 8 21.31 -43.14 3.51
CA GLY A 8 19.88 -43.00 3.85
C GLY A 8 19.47 -41.65 4.47
N SER A 9 20.38 -40.95 5.14
CA SER A 9 20.05 -39.75 5.92
C SER A 9 20.01 -38.47 5.08
N VAL A 10 20.77 -38.41 3.98
CA VAL A 10 20.81 -37.22 3.10
C VAL A 10 19.59 -37.12 2.23
N GLY A 11 19.00 -38.26 1.81
CA GLY A 11 17.76 -38.30 1.01
C GLY A 11 16.53 -37.82 1.81
N ASP A 12 16.45 -38.18 3.10
CA ASP A 12 15.31 -37.86 3.94
C ASP A 12 15.26 -36.36 4.35
N THR A 13 16.42 -35.76 4.59
CA THR A 13 16.57 -34.32 4.85
C THR A 13 16.18 -33.47 3.62
N GLY A 14 16.50 -33.93 2.41
CA GLY A 14 16.12 -33.25 1.15
C GLY A 14 14.62 -33.27 0.93
N HIS A 15 13.94 -34.39 1.16
CA HIS A 15 12.47 -34.48 1.05
C HIS A 15 11.75 -33.64 2.10
N GLN A 16 12.21 -33.64 3.35
CA GLN A 16 11.64 -32.82 4.42
C GLN A 16 11.81 -31.30 4.14
N LEU A 17 12.93 -30.88 3.55
CA LEU A 17 13.16 -29.49 3.16
C LEU A 17 12.22 -29.07 2.02
N VAL A 18 12.04 -29.90 1.01
CA VAL A 18 11.12 -29.67 -0.11
C VAL A 18 9.68 -29.58 0.39
N ASP A 19 9.26 -30.47 1.29
CA ASP A 19 7.92 -30.45 1.87
C ASP A 19 7.68 -29.22 2.72
N ARG A 20 8.65 -28.79 3.53
CA ARG A 20 8.57 -27.55 4.31
C ARG A 20 8.47 -26.31 3.42
N VAL A 21 9.28 -26.24 2.36
CA VAL A 21 9.22 -25.15 1.38
C VAL A 21 7.86 -25.14 0.67
N HIS A 22 7.35 -26.31 0.29
CA HIS A 22 6.03 -26.43 -0.34
C HIS A 22 4.90 -26.00 0.60
N GLN A 23 4.91 -26.41 1.86
CA GLN A 23 3.95 -26.00 2.87
C GLN A 23 4.04 -24.49 3.16
N SER A 24 5.26 -23.94 3.27
CA SER A 24 5.47 -22.50 3.48
C SER A 24 4.96 -21.69 2.29
N THR A 25 5.22 -22.15 1.06
CA THR A 25 4.73 -21.51 -0.17
C THR A 25 3.20 -21.52 -0.22
N GLN A 26 2.55 -22.63 0.15
CA GLN A 26 1.10 -22.69 0.23
C GLN A 26 0.52 -21.79 1.33
N TRP A 27 1.22 -21.67 2.45
CA TRP A 27 0.78 -20.80 3.55
C TRP A 27 0.82 -19.32 3.14
N VAL A 28 1.89 -18.87 2.45
CA VAL A 28 2.05 -17.47 2.01
C VAL A 28 1.17 -17.16 0.80
N PHE A 29 1.22 -17.96 -0.24
CA PHE A 29 0.61 -17.65 -1.54
C PHE A 29 -0.76 -18.30 -1.76
N HIS A 30 -1.21 -19.16 -0.85
CA HIS A 30 -2.44 -19.94 -0.92
C HIS A 30 -2.41 -21.04 -1.98
N ASP A 31 -2.07 -20.71 -3.23
CA ASP A 31 -1.97 -21.64 -4.35
C ASP A 31 -0.99 -21.10 -5.42
N ARG A 32 -0.80 -21.87 -6.50
CA ARG A 32 0.06 -21.48 -7.62
C ARG A 32 -0.42 -20.22 -8.34
N TYR A 33 -1.73 -19.94 -8.34
CA TYR A 33 -2.27 -18.71 -8.94
C TYR A 33 -1.90 -17.48 -8.11
N GLY A 34 -1.92 -17.58 -6.78
CA GLY A 34 -1.45 -16.51 -5.90
C GLY A 34 0.04 -16.23 -6.07
N LEU A 35 0.86 -17.29 -6.18
CA LEU A 35 2.29 -17.14 -6.46
C LEU A 35 2.53 -16.50 -7.84
N ALA A 36 1.83 -16.98 -8.89
CA ALA A 36 1.94 -16.40 -10.23
C ALA A 36 1.49 -14.93 -10.25
N LEU A 37 0.40 -14.58 -9.55
CA LEU A 37 -0.04 -13.20 -9.41
C LEU A 37 1.03 -12.33 -8.75
N TRP A 38 1.58 -12.77 -7.62
CA TRP A 38 2.58 -12.01 -6.88
C TRP A 38 3.87 -11.80 -7.71
N LEU A 39 4.41 -12.87 -8.31
CA LEU A 39 5.57 -12.80 -9.20
C LEU A 39 5.30 -11.91 -10.42
N GLY A 40 4.12 -12.03 -11.02
CA GLY A 40 3.71 -11.20 -12.16
C GLY A 40 3.64 -9.72 -11.80
N LEU A 41 3.14 -9.37 -10.60
CA LEU A 41 3.13 -7.99 -10.10
C LEU A 41 4.55 -7.48 -9.83
N VAL A 42 5.42 -8.29 -9.19
CA VAL A 42 6.83 -7.94 -8.96
C VAL A 42 7.55 -7.65 -10.28
N LEU A 43 7.37 -8.52 -11.28
CA LEU A 43 7.96 -8.33 -12.61
C LEU A 43 7.46 -7.05 -13.28
N ALA A 44 6.16 -6.82 -13.26
CA ALA A 44 5.55 -5.66 -13.89
C ALA A 44 5.98 -4.35 -13.21
N PHE A 45 6.01 -4.31 -11.88
CA PHE A 45 6.51 -3.14 -11.14
C PHE A 45 8.01 -2.93 -11.35
N GLY A 46 8.79 -4.00 -11.53
CA GLY A 46 10.19 -3.93 -11.94
C GLY A 46 10.38 -3.26 -13.30
N LEU A 47 9.45 -3.46 -14.28
CA LEU A 47 9.50 -2.79 -15.57
C LEU A 47 9.25 -1.27 -15.48
N THR A 48 8.54 -0.81 -14.49
CA THR A 48 8.25 0.63 -14.28
C THR A 48 9.14 1.27 -13.23
N TRP A 49 10.06 0.50 -12.63
CA TRP A 49 10.90 0.96 -11.54
C TRP A 49 11.94 1.98 -11.99
N ARG A 50 11.98 3.10 -11.27
CA ARG A 50 13.02 4.13 -11.41
C ARG A 50 13.76 4.29 -10.09
N VAL A 51 15.08 4.24 -10.14
CA VAL A 51 15.95 4.54 -9.00
C VAL A 51 16.12 6.06 -8.92
N GLY A 52 15.56 6.64 -7.89
CA GLY A 52 15.56 8.10 -7.69
C GLY A 52 14.48 8.55 -6.71
N PHE A 53 14.44 9.86 -6.47
CA PHE A 53 13.53 10.49 -5.54
C PHE A 53 12.39 11.20 -6.29
N PHE A 54 11.17 10.77 -6.03
CA PHE A 54 9.96 11.41 -6.59
C PHE A 54 9.44 12.55 -5.71
N ILE A 55 9.66 12.47 -4.39
CA ILE A 55 9.22 13.46 -3.40
C ILE A 55 10.38 13.78 -2.45
N GLN A 56 10.56 15.07 -2.13
CA GLN A 56 11.69 15.59 -1.35
C GLN A 56 11.77 15.01 0.07
N ASP A 57 10.66 14.87 0.79
CA ASP A 57 10.65 14.32 2.15
C ASP A 57 11.12 12.85 2.24
N THR A 58 11.35 12.19 1.10
CA THR A 58 11.95 10.85 1.02
C THR A 58 13.47 10.90 1.28
N TYR A 59 14.13 12.04 1.04
CA TYR A 59 15.56 12.19 1.36
C TYR A 59 15.83 11.96 2.85
N ALA A 60 15.01 12.55 3.73
CA ALA A 60 15.15 12.40 5.17
C ALA A 60 15.06 10.93 5.61
N THR A 61 14.06 10.20 5.10
CA THR A 61 13.89 8.78 5.43
C THR A 61 14.96 7.89 4.80
N ALA A 62 15.49 8.24 3.63
CA ALA A 62 16.57 7.49 3.00
C ALA A 62 17.92 7.66 3.74
N ASN A 63 18.25 8.87 4.19
CA ASN A 63 19.42 9.08 5.04
C ASN A 63 19.29 8.36 6.40
N ALA A 64 18.09 8.39 7.01
CA ALA A 64 17.83 7.64 8.22
C ALA A 64 17.92 6.12 8.01
N LEU A 65 17.57 5.62 6.81
CA LEU A 65 17.76 4.21 6.46
C LEU A 65 19.24 3.82 6.39
N VAL A 66 20.08 4.67 5.79
CA VAL A 66 21.54 4.45 5.77
C VAL A 66 22.09 4.36 7.19
N ALA A 67 21.72 5.32 8.06
CA ALA A 67 22.12 5.28 9.46
C ALA A 67 21.66 4.01 10.16
N LEU A 68 20.40 3.61 9.96
CA LEU A 68 19.82 2.42 10.58
C LEU A 68 20.50 1.13 10.07
N ALA A 69 20.85 1.04 8.80
CA ALA A 69 21.58 -0.09 8.22
C ALA A 69 22.99 -0.22 8.84
N ASN A 70 23.58 0.91 9.25
CA ASN A 70 24.85 0.98 9.97
C ASN A 70 24.70 0.83 11.52
N GLY A 71 23.50 0.46 12.00
CA GLY A 71 23.23 0.25 13.43
C GLY A 71 23.02 1.52 14.25
N GLN A 72 22.78 2.67 13.61
CA GLN A 72 22.56 3.96 14.27
C GLN A 72 21.13 4.45 14.06
N LEU A 73 20.53 5.10 15.08
CA LEU A 73 19.21 5.71 14.95
C LEU A 73 19.29 7.14 14.42
N HIS A 74 20.34 7.90 14.80
CA HIS A 74 20.54 9.27 14.33
C HIS A 74 21.34 9.31 13.02
N VAL A 75 21.08 10.31 12.21
CA VAL A 75 21.75 10.50 10.91
C VAL A 75 23.09 11.19 11.13
N THR A 76 24.18 10.49 10.84
CA THR A 76 25.56 10.97 10.96
C THR A 76 26.12 11.45 9.64
N GLU A 77 25.65 10.88 8.52
CA GLU A 77 26.12 11.16 7.17
C GLU A 77 24.95 11.50 6.24
N VAL A 78 25.15 12.55 5.44
CA VAL A 78 24.18 12.94 4.41
C VAL A 78 24.60 12.34 3.08
N ARG A 79 23.94 11.29 2.66
CA ARG A 79 24.22 10.64 1.38
C ARG A 79 23.33 11.15 0.24
N TYR A 80 22.09 11.54 0.53
CA TYR A 80 21.06 11.81 -0.47
C TYR A 80 20.60 13.27 -0.55
N SER A 81 21.34 14.22 0.01
CA SER A 81 21.03 15.64 -0.16
C SER A 81 22.28 16.48 0.08
N LEU A 82 22.20 17.77 -0.23
CA LEU A 82 23.34 18.68 -0.02
C LEU A 82 23.55 19.03 1.47
N SER A 83 22.51 18.93 2.30
CA SER A 83 22.62 19.18 3.74
C SER A 83 21.48 18.49 4.51
N LEU A 84 21.67 18.25 5.82
CA LEU A 84 20.61 17.79 6.73
C LEU A 84 19.72 18.94 7.20
N GLY A 85 20.17 20.17 7.12
CA GLY A 85 19.56 21.32 7.78
C GLY A 85 18.22 21.77 7.22
N SER A 86 17.86 21.39 6.01
CA SER A 86 16.64 21.87 5.33
C SER A 86 15.71 20.75 4.85
N LEU A 87 15.88 19.52 5.36
CA LEU A 87 15.08 18.38 4.91
C LEU A 87 13.80 18.23 5.74
N PRO A 88 12.63 18.34 5.11
CA PRO A 88 11.36 18.10 5.79
C PRO A 88 11.31 16.68 6.40
N GLY A 89 10.92 16.59 7.66
CA GLY A 89 10.78 15.31 8.36
C GLY A 89 12.04 14.77 9.02
N MET A 90 13.00 15.65 9.29
CA MET A 90 14.08 15.47 10.24
C MET A 90 13.69 16.14 11.57
N TYR A 91 14.02 15.50 12.67
CA TYR A 91 13.75 15.97 14.02
C TYR A 91 15.04 16.03 14.82
N GLU A 92 15.14 16.95 15.76
CA GLU A 92 16.37 17.16 16.52
C GLU A 92 16.14 16.94 18.03
N VAL A 93 17.00 16.15 18.64
CA VAL A 93 17.05 15.92 20.08
C VAL A 93 18.50 15.94 20.51
N ASP A 94 18.86 16.79 21.48
CA ASP A 94 20.20 16.93 22.02
C ASP A 94 21.29 17.15 20.94
N GLY A 95 20.95 17.92 19.88
CA GLY A 95 21.85 18.19 18.76
C GLY A 95 22.03 17.03 17.78
N LEU A 96 21.34 15.91 17.98
CA LEU A 96 21.33 14.77 17.06
C LEU A 96 20.07 14.78 16.20
N ARG A 97 20.24 14.43 14.93
CA ARG A 97 19.14 14.44 13.95
C ARG A 97 18.60 13.06 13.67
N TYR A 98 17.29 12.93 13.76
CA TYR A 98 16.58 11.69 13.60
C TYR A 98 15.58 11.79 12.45
N GLY A 99 15.39 10.65 11.75
CA GLY A 99 14.33 10.53 10.76
C GLY A 99 12.99 10.12 11.38
N ARG A 100 12.11 9.61 10.53
CA ARG A 100 10.76 9.15 10.90
C ARG A 100 10.45 7.79 10.30
N ASN A 101 9.31 7.18 10.71
CA ASN A 101 8.79 5.93 10.16
C ASN A 101 9.77 4.74 10.33
N TYR A 102 10.43 4.62 11.46
CA TYR A 102 11.47 3.61 11.70
C TYR A 102 11.00 2.17 11.44
N GLY A 103 9.71 1.84 11.63
CA GLY A 103 9.17 0.53 11.27
C GLY A 103 9.25 0.25 9.76
N GLN A 104 9.09 1.26 8.90
CA GLN A 104 9.30 1.10 7.47
C GLN A 104 10.78 0.90 7.14
N LEU A 105 11.65 1.68 7.78
CA LEU A 105 13.10 1.61 7.58
C LEU A 105 13.64 0.24 8.01
N ALA A 106 13.23 -0.24 9.18
CA ALA A 106 13.63 -1.55 9.69
C ALA A 106 13.25 -2.71 8.74
N LEU A 107 12.09 -2.62 8.08
CA LEU A 107 11.70 -3.59 7.05
C LEU A 107 12.53 -3.47 5.76
N ALA A 108 13.14 -2.32 5.49
CA ALA A 108 13.99 -2.11 4.33
C ALA A 108 15.45 -2.54 4.58
N VAL A 109 15.95 -2.46 5.81
CA VAL A 109 17.34 -2.79 6.18
C VAL A 109 17.80 -4.16 5.65
N PRO A 110 17.04 -5.28 5.78
CA PRO A 110 17.49 -6.57 5.25
C PRO A 110 17.76 -6.55 3.74
N PHE A 111 17.02 -5.75 2.98
CA PHE A 111 17.24 -5.61 1.54
C PHE A 111 18.49 -4.78 1.24
N VAL A 112 18.78 -3.76 2.06
CA VAL A 112 20.03 -2.99 1.95
C VAL A 112 21.21 -3.92 2.16
N TRP A 113 21.24 -4.67 3.27
CA TRP A 113 22.31 -5.63 3.57
C TRP A 113 22.47 -6.71 2.51
N LEU A 114 21.35 -7.23 1.97
CA LEU A 114 21.39 -8.23 0.89
C LEU A 114 22.01 -7.66 -0.38
N LEU A 115 21.65 -6.43 -0.75
CA LEU A 115 22.20 -5.77 -1.93
C LEU A 115 23.69 -5.44 -1.73
N GLU A 116 24.08 -4.88 -0.59
CA GLU A 116 25.48 -4.61 -0.25
C GLU A 116 26.32 -5.89 -0.24
N ALA A 117 25.83 -6.96 0.37
CA ALA A 117 26.50 -8.25 0.35
C ALA A 117 26.61 -8.84 -1.06
N SER A 118 25.62 -8.64 -1.91
CA SER A 118 25.64 -9.14 -3.30
C SER A 118 26.68 -8.43 -4.16
N THR A 119 26.96 -7.15 -3.90
CA THR A 119 27.97 -6.37 -4.64
C THR A 119 29.41 -6.78 -4.32
N ALA A 120 29.63 -7.50 -3.23
CA ALA A 120 30.95 -8.11 -2.97
C ALA A 120 31.30 -9.24 -3.94
N VAL A 121 30.31 -9.80 -4.65
CA VAL A 121 30.49 -10.96 -5.56
C VAL A 121 30.10 -10.63 -6.99
N VAL A 122 29.14 -9.71 -7.17
CA VAL A 122 28.54 -9.37 -8.48
C VAL A 122 28.57 -7.87 -8.65
N ASP A 123 28.85 -7.40 -9.87
CA ASP A 123 28.77 -5.99 -10.23
C ASP A 123 27.39 -5.40 -9.88
N PRO A 124 27.31 -4.24 -9.19
CA PRO A 124 26.05 -3.60 -8.80
C PRO A 124 25.06 -3.45 -9.97
N GLY A 125 25.54 -3.13 -11.17
CA GLY A 125 24.72 -2.99 -12.37
C GLY A 125 24.05 -4.29 -12.83
N LEU A 126 24.55 -5.45 -12.40
CA LEU A 126 24.01 -6.78 -12.74
C LEU A 126 23.01 -7.31 -11.71
N VAL A 127 23.03 -6.79 -10.50
CA VAL A 127 22.18 -7.31 -9.40
C VAL A 127 20.70 -7.21 -9.72
N LEU A 128 20.22 -6.04 -10.15
CA LEU A 128 18.81 -5.84 -10.47
C LEU A 128 18.33 -6.61 -11.70
N PRO A 129 19.04 -6.61 -12.84
CA PRO A 129 18.71 -7.48 -13.97
C PRO A 129 18.72 -8.97 -13.61
N GLY A 130 19.67 -9.40 -12.78
CA GLY A 130 19.76 -10.78 -12.28
C GLY A 130 18.57 -11.17 -11.40
N LEU A 131 18.21 -10.35 -10.42
CA LEU A 131 17.05 -10.57 -9.56
C LEU A 131 15.75 -10.60 -10.38
N TRP A 132 15.60 -9.68 -11.33
CA TRP A 132 14.44 -9.66 -12.22
C TRP A 132 14.37 -10.93 -13.08
N ALA A 133 15.49 -11.40 -13.65
CA ALA A 133 15.54 -12.62 -14.43
C ALA A 133 15.22 -13.86 -13.60
N LEU A 134 15.74 -13.97 -12.38
CA LEU A 134 15.41 -15.06 -11.46
C LEU A 134 13.92 -15.07 -11.11
N CYS A 135 13.35 -13.89 -10.83
CA CYS A 135 11.90 -13.74 -10.61
C CYS A 135 11.11 -14.16 -11.86
N GLY A 136 11.59 -13.80 -13.06
CA GLY A 136 11.00 -14.18 -14.34
C GLY A 136 11.00 -15.70 -14.56
N LEU A 137 12.12 -16.37 -14.30
CA LEU A 137 12.20 -17.83 -14.40
C LEU A 137 11.30 -18.53 -13.37
N ALA A 138 11.21 -17.98 -12.13
CA ALA A 138 10.27 -18.48 -11.11
C ALA A 138 8.82 -18.31 -11.57
N PHE A 139 8.48 -17.18 -12.19
CA PHE A 139 7.16 -16.93 -12.77
C PHE A 139 6.84 -17.93 -13.90
N VAL A 140 7.74 -18.10 -14.86
CA VAL A 140 7.59 -19.06 -15.97
C VAL A 140 7.34 -20.47 -15.45
N ARG A 141 8.16 -20.94 -14.49
CA ARG A 141 7.99 -22.25 -13.85
C ARG A 141 6.64 -22.39 -13.15
N THR A 142 6.19 -21.32 -12.47
CA THR A 142 4.92 -21.32 -11.76
C THR A 142 3.74 -21.38 -12.73
N VAL A 143 3.77 -20.60 -13.81
CA VAL A 143 2.75 -20.59 -14.88
C VAL A 143 2.72 -21.92 -15.62
N ALA A 144 3.86 -22.50 -15.94
CA ALA A 144 3.97 -23.83 -16.57
C ALA A 144 3.36 -24.96 -15.70
N GLY A 145 3.25 -24.74 -14.39
CA GLY A 145 2.56 -25.65 -13.48
C GLY A 145 1.05 -25.44 -13.40
N LEU A 146 0.46 -24.48 -14.13
CA LEU A 146 -0.98 -24.28 -14.21
C LEU A 146 -1.57 -25.17 -15.32
N GLU A 147 -2.70 -25.84 -15.04
CA GLU A 147 -3.35 -26.82 -15.93
C GLU A 147 -3.76 -26.27 -17.32
N ARG A 148 -3.73 -24.94 -17.51
CA ARG A 148 -4.20 -24.28 -18.73
C ARG A 148 -3.12 -24.06 -19.80
N PHE A 149 -1.86 -24.27 -19.44
CA PHE A 149 -0.72 -23.99 -20.29
C PHE A 149 0.02 -25.29 -20.61
N ASP A 150 0.45 -25.42 -21.85
CA ASP A 150 1.39 -26.48 -22.20
C ASP A 150 2.70 -26.23 -21.45
N ARG A 151 3.13 -27.21 -20.68
CA ARG A 151 4.24 -27.08 -19.75
C ARG A 151 5.56 -26.84 -20.47
N ASP A 152 5.83 -27.65 -21.49
CA ASP A 152 7.13 -27.67 -22.14
C ASP A 152 7.31 -26.42 -23.02
N TRP A 153 6.27 -26.04 -23.75
CA TRP A 153 6.26 -24.77 -24.50
C TRP A 153 6.35 -23.56 -23.58
N THR A 154 5.65 -23.55 -22.46
CA THR A 154 5.70 -22.42 -21.50
C THR A 154 7.11 -22.28 -20.91
N ILE A 155 7.74 -23.39 -20.48
CA ILE A 155 9.11 -23.37 -19.96
C ILE A 155 10.08 -22.91 -21.05
N THR A 156 10.02 -23.48 -22.23
CA THR A 156 10.97 -23.17 -23.28
C THR A 156 10.86 -21.72 -23.73
N LEU A 157 9.69 -21.28 -24.20
CA LEU A 157 9.51 -19.93 -24.71
C LEU A 157 9.67 -18.87 -23.60
N GLY A 158 9.14 -19.15 -22.42
CA GLY A 158 9.26 -18.24 -21.29
C GLY A 158 10.69 -18.08 -20.81
N SER A 159 11.46 -19.18 -20.71
CA SER A 159 12.88 -19.10 -20.32
C SER A 159 13.72 -18.40 -21.37
N VAL A 160 13.50 -18.69 -22.67
CA VAL A 160 14.19 -17.99 -23.77
C VAL A 160 13.89 -16.49 -23.71
N ALA A 161 12.63 -16.09 -23.49
CA ALA A 161 12.27 -14.67 -23.39
C ALA A 161 12.96 -13.98 -22.21
N VAL A 162 12.97 -14.63 -21.03
CA VAL A 162 13.63 -14.08 -19.83
C VAL A 162 15.14 -13.98 -20.03
N LEU A 163 15.78 -14.99 -20.60
CA LEU A 163 17.22 -14.98 -20.87
C LEU A 163 17.59 -13.97 -21.94
N ALA A 164 16.80 -13.84 -23.00
CA ALA A 164 17.00 -12.82 -24.03
C ALA A 164 16.90 -11.40 -23.43
N TRP A 165 15.92 -11.17 -22.55
CA TRP A 165 15.78 -9.92 -21.82
C TRP A 165 16.99 -9.66 -20.90
N PHE A 166 17.46 -10.68 -20.19
CA PHE A 166 18.63 -10.57 -19.33
C PHE A 166 19.89 -10.22 -20.13
N VAL A 167 20.15 -10.92 -21.23
CA VAL A 167 21.27 -10.62 -22.14
C VAL A 167 21.17 -9.21 -22.72
N ALA A 168 19.97 -8.76 -23.12
CA ALA A 168 19.76 -7.39 -23.55
C ALA A 168 20.06 -6.39 -22.43
N SER A 169 19.67 -6.68 -21.19
CA SER A 169 19.98 -5.85 -20.04
C SER A 169 21.47 -5.77 -19.74
N LEU A 170 22.23 -6.85 -19.94
CA LEU A 170 23.68 -6.85 -19.79
C LEU A 170 24.38 -5.95 -20.80
N ARG A 171 23.89 -5.92 -22.05
CA ARG A 171 24.46 -5.08 -23.11
C ARG A 171 24.17 -3.59 -22.96
N THR A 172 23.13 -3.26 -22.22
CA THR A 172 22.67 -1.89 -21.97
C THR A 172 22.85 -1.50 -20.52
N ALA A 173 23.64 -2.27 -19.75
CA ALA A 173 23.83 -2.08 -18.32
C ALA A 173 24.12 -0.61 -17.99
N THR A 174 23.51 -0.15 -16.94
CA THR A 174 23.79 1.15 -16.32
C THR A 174 24.65 0.92 -15.10
N ASP A 175 25.66 1.75 -14.93
CA ASP A 175 26.40 1.79 -13.68
C ASP A 175 25.43 2.21 -12.57
N LEU A 176 25.08 1.28 -11.71
CA LEU A 176 24.38 1.57 -10.49
C LEU A 176 25.41 2.05 -9.48
N ASP A 177 25.32 3.33 -9.10
CA ASP A 177 26.18 3.91 -8.10
C ASP A 177 26.01 3.12 -6.77
N PRO A 178 27.09 2.61 -6.17
CA PRO A 178 27.04 1.94 -4.86
C PRO A 178 26.31 2.77 -3.80
N ASP A 179 26.40 4.09 -3.86
CA ASP A 179 25.69 4.98 -2.95
C ASP A 179 24.15 4.90 -3.09
N GLN A 180 23.63 4.41 -4.19
CA GLN A 180 22.20 4.22 -4.41
C GLN A 180 21.66 2.89 -3.87
N LEU A 181 22.49 1.95 -3.41
CA LEU A 181 22.05 0.62 -2.96
C LEU A 181 21.04 0.69 -1.82
N ALA A 182 21.23 1.60 -0.87
CA ALA A 182 20.27 1.78 0.23
C ALA A 182 18.90 2.28 -0.30
N LEU A 183 18.88 3.22 -1.25
CA LEU A 183 17.65 3.66 -1.92
C LEU A 183 16.99 2.52 -2.69
N VAL A 184 17.76 1.71 -3.41
CA VAL A 184 17.27 0.53 -4.14
C VAL A 184 16.65 -0.48 -3.17
N GLY A 185 17.29 -0.78 -2.04
CA GLY A 185 16.74 -1.65 -0.98
C GLY A 185 15.43 -1.10 -0.40
N TYR A 186 15.36 0.23 -0.20
CA TYR A 186 14.17 0.91 0.25
C TYR A 186 13.01 0.77 -0.76
N GLN A 187 13.29 1.03 -2.04
CA GLN A 187 12.33 0.87 -3.12
C GLN A 187 11.89 -0.58 -3.31
N LEU A 188 12.82 -1.55 -3.20
CA LEU A 188 12.51 -2.98 -3.29
C LEU A 188 11.53 -3.41 -2.19
N SER A 189 11.72 -2.94 -0.96
CA SER A 189 10.79 -3.21 0.15
C SER A 189 9.38 -2.73 -0.16
N THR A 190 9.24 -1.55 -0.79
CA THR A 190 7.96 -0.97 -1.18
C THR A 190 7.33 -1.73 -2.35
N LEU A 191 8.13 -2.14 -3.33
CA LEU A 191 7.69 -2.94 -4.48
C LEU A 191 7.10 -4.28 -4.04
N LEU A 192 7.79 -4.98 -3.13
CA LEU A 192 7.31 -6.24 -2.57
C LEU A 192 6.03 -6.04 -1.75
N ALA A 193 5.93 -4.94 -1.00
CA ALA A 193 4.71 -4.57 -0.28
C ALA A 193 3.54 -4.33 -1.26
N ALA A 194 3.75 -3.62 -2.37
CA ALA A 194 2.73 -3.38 -3.40
C ALA A 194 2.24 -4.69 -4.05
N ALA A 195 3.16 -5.59 -4.40
CA ALA A 195 2.80 -6.92 -4.92
C ALA A 195 2.01 -7.73 -3.87
N THR A 196 2.37 -7.58 -2.59
CA THR A 196 1.68 -8.24 -1.46
C THR A 196 0.27 -7.67 -1.25
N VAL A 197 0.01 -6.37 -1.52
CA VAL A 197 -1.36 -5.82 -1.55
C VAL A 197 -2.23 -6.59 -2.54
N GLY A 198 -1.76 -6.78 -3.78
CA GLY A 198 -2.49 -7.54 -4.80
C GLY A 198 -2.74 -8.99 -4.41
N LEU A 199 -1.74 -9.66 -3.81
CA LEU A 199 -1.85 -11.02 -3.30
C LEU A 199 -2.87 -11.12 -2.16
N LEU A 200 -2.83 -10.21 -1.19
CA LEU A 200 -3.74 -10.25 -0.04
C LEU A 200 -5.19 -9.95 -0.46
N VAL A 201 -5.41 -9.04 -1.41
CA VAL A 201 -6.72 -8.82 -2.03
C VAL A 201 -7.20 -10.09 -2.75
N TYR A 202 -6.32 -10.74 -3.52
CA TYR A 202 -6.61 -12.04 -4.12
C TYR A 202 -7.07 -13.07 -3.09
N ARG A 203 -6.32 -13.24 -2.00
CA ARG A 203 -6.62 -14.22 -0.94
C ARG A 203 -7.93 -13.90 -0.23
N LEU A 204 -8.14 -12.63 0.13
CA LEU A 204 -9.34 -12.15 0.82
C LEU A 204 -10.60 -12.39 -0.04
N VAL A 205 -10.54 -12.00 -1.32
CA VAL A 205 -11.68 -12.17 -2.24
C VAL A 205 -11.88 -13.65 -2.58
N THR A 206 -10.81 -14.44 -2.72
CA THR A 206 -10.90 -15.89 -2.95
C THR A 206 -11.60 -16.60 -1.79
N LEU A 207 -11.31 -16.22 -0.55
CA LEU A 207 -11.96 -16.76 0.64
C LEU A 207 -13.48 -16.55 0.63
N VAL A 208 -13.95 -15.43 0.05
CA VAL A 208 -15.37 -15.04 0.08
C VAL A 208 -16.11 -15.41 -1.20
N HIS A 209 -15.45 -15.35 -2.37
CA HIS A 209 -16.09 -15.42 -3.69
C HIS A 209 -15.41 -16.37 -4.68
N GLY A 210 -14.34 -17.02 -4.28
CA GLY A 210 -13.64 -17.97 -5.13
C GLY A 210 -12.55 -17.33 -6.01
N ARG A 211 -11.76 -18.20 -6.64
CA ARG A 211 -10.50 -17.88 -7.30
C ARG A 211 -10.61 -16.87 -8.44
N ARG A 212 -11.63 -16.98 -9.32
CA ARG A 212 -11.78 -16.07 -10.47
C ARG A 212 -12.00 -14.64 -10.03
N ALA A 213 -12.89 -14.43 -9.06
CA ALA A 213 -13.14 -13.12 -8.48
C ALA A 213 -11.89 -12.58 -7.77
N GLY A 214 -11.17 -13.44 -7.04
CA GLY A 214 -9.91 -13.11 -6.40
C GLY A 214 -8.85 -12.64 -7.37
N LEU A 215 -8.59 -13.39 -8.46
CA LEU A 215 -7.62 -13.01 -9.49
C LEU A 215 -7.96 -11.67 -10.15
N ALA A 216 -9.23 -11.47 -10.52
CA ALA A 216 -9.68 -10.21 -11.11
C ALA A 216 -9.46 -9.03 -10.15
N ALA A 217 -9.78 -9.20 -8.86
CA ALA A 217 -9.57 -8.18 -7.85
C ALA A 217 -8.08 -7.88 -7.61
N GLY A 218 -7.24 -8.91 -7.46
CA GLY A 218 -5.81 -8.75 -7.22
C GLY A 218 -5.09 -8.08 -8.40
N LEU A 219 -5.38 -8.51 -9.63
CA LEU A 219 -4.87 -7.90 -10.86
C LEU A 219 -5.32 -6.43 -10.99
N ALA A 220 -6.63 -6.16 -10.84
CA ALA A 220 -7.15 -4.81 -10.94
C ALA A 220 -6.54 -3.89 -9.87
N THR A 221 -6.34 -4.37 -8.64
CA THR A 221 -5.70 -3.60 -7.57
C THR A 221 -4.25 -3.25 -7.92
N GLY A 222 -3.46 -4.20 -8.45
CA GLY A 222 -2.06 -3.95 -8.79
C GLY A 222 -1.89 -3.08 -10.04
N PHE A 223 -2.69 -3.31 -11.08
CA PHE A 223 -2.47 -2.67 -12.38
C PHE A 223 -3.35 -1.46 -12.67
N ALA A 224 -4.54 -1.36 -12.08
CA ALA A 224 -5.53 -0.34 -12.44
C ALA A 224 -5.85 0.62 -11.27
N THR A 225 -4.95 0.71 -10.30
CA THR A 225 -5.07 1.62 -9.16
C THR A 225 -3.73 2.28 -8.83
N PRO A 226 -3.73 3.34 -8.03
CA PRO A 226 -2.50 3.99 -7.57
C PRO A 226 -1.47 3.05 -6.90
N VAL A 227 -1.87 1.85 -6.46
CA VAL A 227 -0.93 0.85 -5.89
C VAL A 227 0.22 0.56 -6.86
N GLY A 228 -0.08 0.41 -8.16
CA GLY A 228 0.95 0.17 -9.17
C GLY A 228 1.90 1.35 -9.39
N PHE A 229 1.39 2.58 -9.32
CA PHE A 229 2.21 3.78 -9.44
C PHE A 229 3.16 3.94 -8.24
N TRP A 230 2.62 3.78 -7.01
CA TRP A 230 3.39 3.92 -5.78
C TRP A 230 4.26 2.69 -5.44
N ALA A 231 4.24 1.66 -6.28
CA ALA A 231 4.94 0.41 -6.01
C ALA A 231 6.45 0.60 -5.79
N THR A 232 7.08 1.52 -6.53
CA THR A 232 8.53 1.75 -6.49
C THR A 232 8.92 3.09 -5.85
N ILE A 233 7.95 3.83 -5.32
CA ILE A 233 8.17 5.09 -4.62
C ILE A 233 8.17 4.80 -3.12
N PRO A 234 9.28 4.98 -2.39
CA PRO A 234 9.43 4.49 -1.03
C PRO A 234 8.70 5.38 -0.01
N LYS A 235 7.38 5.26 -0.01
CA LYS A 235 6.47 5.90 0.95
C LYS A 235 5.76 4.86 1.81
N ARG A 236 5.54 5.20 3.09
CA ARG A 236 4.88 4.33 4.06
C ARG A 236 3.49 3.84 3.63
N HIS A 237 2.79 4.63 2.80
CA HIS A 237 1.39 4.38 2.44
C HIS A 237 1.17 3.02 1.77
N THR A 238 2.08 2.59 0.90
CA THR A 238 2.01 1.27 0.25
C THR A 238 2.18 0.14 1.26
N LEU A 239 3.13 0.29 2.20
CA LEU A 239 3.36 -0.69 3.25
C LEU A 239 2.16 -0.75 4.21
N VAL A 240 1.62 0.40 4.62
CA VAL A 240 0.41 0.45 5.46
C VAL A 240 -0.79 -0.17 4.73
N ALA A 241 -0.94 0.06 3.42
CA ALA A 241 -1.98 -0.61 2.62
C ALA A 241 -1.86 -2.14 2.68
N ALA A 242 -0.64 -2.69 2.56
CA ALA A 242 -0.40 -4.12 2.71
C ALA A 242 -0.79 -4.61 4.12
N MET A 243 -0.41 -3.87 5.15
CA MET A 243 -0.76 -4.22 6.54
C MET A 243 -2.28 -4.16 6.79
N VAL A 244 -2.97 -3.13 6.29
CA VAL A 244 -4.44 -2.98 6.42
C VAL A 244 -5.18 -4.16 5.78
N VAL A 245 -4.79 -4.55 4.55
CA VAL A 245 -5.40 -5.74 3.92
C VAL A 245 -5.02 -7.02 4.67
N GLY A 246 -3.79 -7.10 5.17
CA GLY A 246 -3.33 -8.19 6.02
C GLY A 246 -4.17 -8.34 7.28
N ILE A 247 -4.49 -7.23 7.96
CA ILE A 247 -5.39 -7.18 9.13
C ILE A 247 -6.78 -7.69 8.76
N VAL A 248 -7.37 -7.19 7.67
CA VAL A 248 -8.70 -7.62 7.20
C VAL A 248 -8.70 -9.09 6.81
N TYR A 249 -7.67 -9.55 6.10
CA TYR A 249 -7.54 -10.95 5.72
C TYR A 249 -7.40 -11.87 6.95
N ALA A 250 -6.51 -11.53 7.89
CA ALA A 250 -6.33 -12.29 9.12
C ALA A 250 -7.62 -12.32 9.98
N PHE A 251 -8.32 -11.18 10.06
CA PHE A 251 -9.63 -11.11 10.70
C PHE A 251 -10.64 -12.03 10.00
N ALA A 252 -10.75 -11.98 8.67
CA ALA A 252 -11.64 -12.84 7.88
C ALA A 252 -11.34 -14.33 8.11
N VAL A 253 -10.06 -14.74 8.05
CA VAL A 253 -9.64 -16.11 8.36
C VAL A 253 -10.04 -16.51 9.78
N SER A 254 -9.89 -15.62 10.76
CA SER A 254 -10.27 -15.88 12.15
C SER A 254 -11.77 -16.11 12.33
N ARG A 255 -12.60 -15.54 11.44
CA ARG A 255 -14.06 -15.68 11.46
C ARG A 255 -14.57 -16.90 10.71
N HIS A 256 -13.84 -17.37 9.70
CA HIS A 256 -14.18 -18.58 8.94
C HIS A 256 -13.60 -19.86 9.55
N GLY A 257 -12.55 -19.72 10.37
CA GLY A 257 -11.86 -20.84 11.00
C GLY A 257 -12.32 -21.10 12.44
N GLU A 258 -11.83 -22.20 12.99
CA GLU A 258 -12.10 -22.61 14.38
C GLU A 258 -10.79 -22.95 15.12
N GLY A 259 -10.86 -23.06 16.43
CA GLY A 259 -9.79 -23.54 17.28
C GLY A 259 -8.54 -22.66 17.31
N LYS A 260 -7.36 -23.32 17.32
CA LYS A 260 -6.05 -22.64 17.45
C LYS A 260 -5.70 -21.82 16.21
N ALA A 261 -6.09 -22.28 15.00
CA ALA A 261 -5.81 -21.58 13.76
C ALA A 261 -6.54 -20.23 13.69
N ALA A 262 -7.82 -20.20 14.03
CA ALA A 262 -8.61 -18.98 14.13
C ALA A 262 -8.02 -18.00 15.16
N MET A 263 -7.57 -18.51 16.31
CA MET A 263 -6.95 -17.68 17.34
C MET A 263 -5.60 -17.09 16.87
N ARG A 264 -4.77 -17.87 16.17
CA ARG A 264 -3.51 -17.36 15.56
C ARG A 264 -3.79 -16.27 14.54
N ALA A 265 -4.78 -16.46 13.66
CA ALA A 265 -5.16 -15.47 12.67
C ALA A 265 -5.66 -14.17 13.36
N ARG A 266 -6.50 -14.30 14.40
CA ARG A 266 -6.98 -13.17 15.19
C ARG A 266 -5.82 -12.42 15.87
N ALA A 267 -4.90 -13.13 16.52
CA ALA A 267 -3.72 -12.55 17.13
C ALA A 267 -2.82 -11.87 16.08
N GLY A 268 -2.66 -12.48 14.90
CA GLY A 268 -1.92 -11.89 13.78
C GLY A 268 -2.50 -10.57 13.28
N ALA A 269 -3.84 -10.40 13.27
CA ALA A 269 -4.47 -9.11 12.95
C ALA A 269 -4.05 -8.01 13.93
N TYR A 270 -4.02 -8.31 15.23
CA TYR A 270 -3.58 -7.35 16.26
C TYR A 270 -2.07 -7.11 16.23
N ALA A 271 -1.26 -8.14 15.92
CA ALA A 271 0.16 -7.97 15.72
C ALA A 271 0.47 -7.01 14.57
N LEU A 272 -0.21 -7.17 13.42
CA LEU A 272 -0.06 -6.25 12.29
C LEU A 272 -0.51 -4.83 12.65
N ALA A 273 -1.66 -4.67 13.34
CA ALA A 273 -2.14 -3.35 13.75
C ALA A 273 -1.17 -2.66 14.73
N GLY A 274 -0.62 -3.41 15.71
CA GLY A 274 0.40 -2.93 16.62
C GLY A 274 1.69 -2.55 15.89
N PHE A 275 2.13 -3.35 14.93
CA PHE A 275 3.33 -3.06 14.14
C PHE A 275 3.19 -1.77 13.30
N VAL A 276 1.98 -1.47 12.78
CA VAL A 276 1.74 -0.23 12.04
C VAL A 276 2.01 1.00 12.90
N THR A 277 1.86 0.94 14.22
CA THR A 277 2.20 2.09 15.10
C THR A 277 3.67 2.48 15.01
N TRP A 278 4.57 1.52 14.79
CA TRP A 278 6.00 1.79 14.59
C TRP A 278 6.30 2.42 13.22
N ILE A 279 5.46 2.14 12.21
CA ILE A 279 5.54 2.82 10.91
C ILE A 279 4.94 4.23 11.02
N HIS A 280 3.75 4.32 11.62
CA HIS A 280 3.01 5.57 11.79
C HIS A 280 2.00 5.43 12.95
N ALA A 281 2.36 6.00 14.10
CA ALA A 281 1.61 5.84 15.36
C ALA A 281 0.12 6.19 15.22
N PHE A 282 -0.18 7.28 14.51
CA PHE A 282 -1.55 7.74 14.26
C PHE A 282 -2.40 6.72 13.46
N GLU A 283 -1.89 6.19 12.35
CA GLU A 283 -2.60 5.16 11.57
C GLU A 283 -2.79 3.89 12.39
N GLY A 284 -1.73 3.45 13.07
CA GLY A 284 -1.77 2.26 13.92
C GLY A 284 -2.80 2.35 15.04
N PHE A 285 -2.92 3.51 15.67
CA PHE A 285 -3.94 3.76 16.69
C PHE A 285 -5.36 3.51 16.16
N PHE A 286 -5.72 4.13 15.02
CA PHE A 286 -7.05 3.92 14.44
C PHE A 286 -7.28 2.48 14.02
N LEU A 287 -6.25 1.80 13.50
CA LEU A 287 -6.37 0.38 13.15
C LEU A 287 -6.65 -0.48 14.37
N VAL A 288 -5.95 -0.25 15.50
CA VAL A 288 -6.19 -0.98 16.75
C VAL A 288 -7.59 -0.70 17.31
N VAL A 289 -8.01 0.57 17.34
CA VAL A 289 -9.33 0.97 17.84
C VAL A 289 -10.46 0.38 17.02
N VAL A 290 -10.40 0.52 15.68
CA VAL A 290 -11.45 0.01 14.79
C VAL A 290 -11.47 -1.52 14.79
N LEU A 291 -10.31 -2.18 14.71
CA LEU A 291 -10.23 -3.63 14.80
C LEU A 291 -10.78 -4.13 16.13
N GLY A 292 -10.37 -3.53 17.25
CA GLY A 292 -10.82 -3.91 18.60
C GLY A 292 -12.32 -3.74 18.76
N THR A 293 -12.87 -2.59 18.32
CA THR A 293 -14.30 -2.32 18.37
C THR A 293 -15.11 -3.34 17.59
N VAL A 294 -14.76 -3.57 16.31
CA VAL A 294 -15.48 -4.52 15.47
C VAL A 294 -15.33 -5.95 15.98
N ASP A 295 -14.14 -6.31 16.44
CA ASP A 295 -13.84 -7.62 16.98
C ASP A 295 -14.65 -7.92 18.26
N LEU A 296 -14.75 -6.97 19.18
CA LEU A 296 -15.55 -7.09 20.40
C LEU A 296 -17.05 -7.13 20.10
N LEU A 297 -17.53 -6.28 19.19
CA LEU A 297 -18.94 -6.24 18.80
C LEU A 297 -19.41 -7.51 18.10
N THR A 298 -18.51 -8.19 17.35
CA THR A 298 -18.87 -9.35 16.52
C THR A 298 -18.41 -10.69 17.09
N GLY A 299 -17.48 -10.69 18.05
CA GLY A 299 -16.81 -11.91 18.55
C GLY A 299 -17.57 -12.73 19.60
N GLY A 300 -18.79 -12.33 19.96
CA GLY A 300 -19.54 -12.94 21.07
C GLY A 300 -18.91 -12.66 22.44
N ARG A 301 -19.31 -13.40 23.49
CA ARG A 301 -18.77 -13.19 24.85
C ARG A 301 -17.26 -13.47 24.89
N PRO A 302 -16.43 -12.44 25.18
CA PRO A 302 -14.99 -12.62 25.22
C PRO A 302 -14.57 -13.51 26.39
N ARG A 303 -13.74 -14.52 26.13
CA ARG A 303 -13.10 -15.32 27.18
C ARG A 303 -11.84 -14.59 27.67
N PRO A 304 -11.67 -14.36 28.99
CA PRO A 304 -10.52 -13.59 29.54
C PRO A 304 -9.17 -14.06 29.01
N ARG A 305 -8.96 -15.38 28.94
CA ARG A 305 -7.71 -15.98 28.42
C ARG A 305 -7.43 -15.57 26.95
N ARG A 306 -8.47 -15.42 26.10
CA ARG A 306 -8.30 -14.99 24.71
C ARG A 306 -7.94 -13.51 24.62
N LEU A 307 -8.57 -12.68 25.47
CA LEU A 307 -8.24 -11.26 25.55
C LEU A 307 -6.81 -11.06 26.06
N LEU A 308 -6.37 -11.84 27.05
CA LEU A 308 -4.99 -11.80 27.54
C LEU A 308 -3.98 -12.11 26.43
N VAL A 309 -4.21 -13.17 25.62
CA VAL A 309 -3.33 -13.52 24.51
C VAL A 309 -3.26 -12.36 23.49
N ILE A 310 -4.41 -11.76 23.14
CA ILE A 310 -4.46 -10.62 22.21
C ILE A 310 -3.71 -9.43 22.81
N GLY A 311 -3.93 -9.10 24.08
CA GLY A 311 -3.25 -8.01 24.77
C GLY A 311 -1.73 -8.21 24.80
N VAL A 312 -1.26 -9.40 25.12
CA VAL A 312 0.18 -9.73 25.10
C VAL A 312 0.77 -9.60 23.70
N VAL A 313 0.09 -10.12 22.67
CA VAL A 313 0.56 -10.01 21.28
C VAL A 313 0.59 -8.56 20.83
N LEU A 314 -0.41 -7.75 21.17
CA LEU A 314 -0.44 -6.32 20.86
C LEU A 314 0.70 -5.58 21.56
N LEU A 315 0.92 -5.81 22.86
CA LEU A 315 2.03 -5.21 23.61
C LEU A 315 3.38 -5.58 23.00
N LEU A 316 3.60 -6.84 22.65
CA LEU A 316 4.83 -7.28 21.96
C LEU A 316 4.98 -6.58 20.60
N ALA A 317 3.89 -6.35 19.86
CA ALA A 317 3.95 -5.65 18.58
C ALA A 317 4.19 -4.15 18.73
N LEU A 318 3.83 -3.54 19.86
CA LEU A 318 4.13 -2.15 20.20
C LEU A 318 5.56 -1.95 20.69
N THR A 319 6.20 -2.99 21.23
CA THR A 319 7.55 -2.90 21.83
C THR A 319 8.59 -2.24 20.92
N PRO A 320 8.69 -2.54 19.60
CA PRO A 320 9.67 -1.89 18.74
C PRO A 320 9.47 -0.36 18.66
N MET A 321 8.24 0.11 18.59
CA MET A 321 7.94 1.55 18.61
C MET A 321 8.36 2.18 19.93
N LEU A 322 7.93 1.60 21.06
CA LEU A 322 8.23 2.11 22.39
C LEU A 322 9.75 2.14 22.66
N ALA A 323 10.47 1.10 22.24
CA ALA A 323 11.92 1.03 22.37
C ALA A 323 12.64 2.08 21.51
N THR A 324 12.20 2.27 20.25
CA THR A 324 12.76 3.29 19.35
C THR A 324 12.52 4.70 19.91
N ASN A 325 11.30 5.02 20.35
CA ASN A 325 10.98 6.31 20.94
C ASN A 325 11.83 6.57 22.19
N TYR A 326 11.91 5.59 23.09
CA TYR A 326 12.75 5.70 24.29
C TYR A 326 14.22 5.95 23.96
N ALA A 327 14.76 5.27 22.96
CA ALA A 327 16.15 5.44 22.54
C ALA A 327 16.42 6.82 21.89
N ILE A 328 15.39 7.47 21.33
CA ILE A 328 15.50 8.79 20.69
C ILE A 328 15.29 9.93 21.71
N SER A 329 14.19 9.91 22.47
CA SER A 329 13.76 11.03 23.31
C SER A 329 13.82 10.73 24.82
N GLY A 330 14.18 9.49 25.22
CA GLY A 330 14.04 9.05 26.61
C GLY A 330 12.58 8.79 27.05
N ASN A 331 11.61 9.09 26.21
CA ASN A 331 10.19 8.90 26.46
C ASN A 331 9.57 7.90 25.48
N PRO A 332 9.16 6.70 25.90
CA PRO A 332 8.60 5.69 25.01
C PRO A 332 7.27 6.10 24.37
N ALA A 333 6.57 7.09 24.93
CA ALA A 333 5.28 7.59 24.42
C ALA A 333 5.44 8.68 23.34
N GLU A 334 6.64 9.19 23.11
CA GLU A 334 6.91 10.35 22.28
C GLU A 334 7.53 9.93 20.91
N PRO A 335 6.71 9.77 19.86
CA PRO A 335 7.22 9.43 18.57
C PRO A 335 7.98 10.61 17.93
N PRO A 336 8.96 10.36 17.02
CA PRO A 336 9.78 11.40 16.42
C PRO A 336 9.00 12.61 15.83
N ARG A 337 7.76 12.39 15.38
CA ARG A 337 6.92 13.43 14.77
C ARG A 337 6.39 14.51 15.72
N VAL A 338 6.46 14.30 17.02
CA VAL A 338 6.08 15.29 18.03
C VAL A 338 7.30 15.99 18.65
N LEU A 339 8.51 15.60 18.20
CA LEU A 339 9.75 16.25 18.58
C LEU A 339 9.92 17.56 17.80
N PRO A 340 10.74 18.50 18.29
CA PRO A 340 11.08 19.73 17.57
C PRO A 340 11.65 19.41 16.19
N ASP A 341 11.19 20.15 15.17
CA ASP A 341 11.80 20.09 13.85
C ASP A 341 13.26 20.58 13.94
N ALA A 342 14.18 19.92 13.22
CA ALA A 342 15.53 20.40 13.08
C ALA A 342 15.47 21.79 12.45
N GLU A 343 15.94 22.82 13.17
CA GLU A 343 15.86 24.21 12.71
C GLU A 343 16.45 24.33 11.31
N THR A 344 15.59 24.63 10.37
CA THR A 344 16.00 25.03 9.04
C THR A 344 16.65 26.39 9.19
N GLY A 345 17.97 26.47 9.07
CA GLY A 345 18.64 27.73 8.89
C GLY A 345 18.00 28.45 7.72
N GLN A 346 17.11 29.40 8.00
CA GLN A 346 16.41 30.17 7.00
C GLN A 346 17.42 30.99 6.20
N THR A 347 17.66 30.58 4.97
CA THR A 347 17.93 31.52 3.91
C THR A 347 16.63 31.66 3.12
N ASP A 348 16.13 32.88 3.10
CA ASP A 348 14.92 33.31 2.38
C ASP A 348 14.85 32.75 0.96
N GLY A 349 14.01 31.79 0.74
CA GLY A 349 13.72 31.18 -0.56
C GLY A 349 12.45 30.37 -0.45
N GLN A 350 11.33 31.08 -0.40
CA GLN A 350 9.94 30.66 -0.62
C GLN A 350 9.75 29.15 -0.93
N THR A 351 9.71 28.34 0.11
CA THR A 351 8.93 27.10 0.09
C THR A 351 7.47 27.53 0.21
N PRO A 352 6.55 27.13 -0.69
CA PRO A 352 5.14 27.32 -0.43
C PRO A 352 4.86 26.59 0.89
N PRO A 353 4.11 27.17 1.80
CA PRO A 353 3.73 26.48 3.00
C PRO A 353 3.01 25.19 2.55
N GLU A 354 3.55 24.01 2.84
CA GLU A 354 2.69 22.92 3.19
C GLU A 354 1.78 23.58 4.23
N GLN A 355 0.50 23.78 3.88
CA GLN A 355 -0.43 24.27 4.87
C GLN A 355 -0.48 23.16 5.92
N ASP A 356 0.40 23.30 6.86
CA ASP A 356 0.36 22.63 8.14
C ASP A 356 -0.91 23.13 8.79
N VAL A 357 -1.98 22.35 8.60
CA VAL A 357 -3.20 22.56 9.33
C VAL A 357 -2.85 22.19 10.76
N GLY A 358 -2.25 23.16 11.46
CA GLY A 358 -2.03 23.22 12.87
C GLY A 358 -1.58 21.89 13.51
N GLU A 359 -0.31 21.57 13.43
CA GLU A 359 0.31 20.89 14.56
C GLU A 359 0.15 21.83 15.77
N PRO A 360 -0.36 21.34 16.90
CA PRO A 360 -0.46 22.19 18.08
C PRO A 360 0.94 22.66 18.48
N GLU A 361 1.12 23.98 18.63
CA GLU A 361 2.29 24.51 19.32
C GLU A 361 2.46 23.76 20.65
N PRO A 362 3.67 23.35 20.99
CA PRO A 362 3.92 22.75 22.30
C PRO A 362 3.54 23.78 23.36
N VAL A 363 2.56 23.44 24.19
CA VAL A 363 2.28 24.20 25.40
C VAL A 363 3.54 24.14 26.25
N ALA A 364 4.19 25.27 26.40
CA ALA A 364 5.34 25.42 27.28
C ALA A 364 4.88 25.11 28.70
N ASP A 365 5.21 23.93 29.17
CA ASP A 365 4.98 23.53 30.55
C ASP A 365 6.06 24.18 31.42
N SER A 366 5.68 25.20 32.14
CA SER A 366 6.50 25.85 33.15
C SER A 366 6.77 24.83 34.27
N ARG A 367 7.90 24.14 34.18
CA ARG A 367 8.41 23.31 35.29
C ARG A 367 8.95 24.21 36.38
N ASP A 368 8.11 24.43 37.37
CA ASP A 368 8.54 24.93 38.67
C ASP A 368 9.33 23.83 39.40
N GLY A 369 10.56 24.13 39.75
CA GLY A 369 11.45 23.24 40.48
C GLY A 369 10.99 23.02 41.91
N GLY A 370 10.49 21.83 42.22
CA GLY A 370 10.27 21.32 43.55
C GLY A 370 11.12 20.08 43.78
N SER A 371 12.21 20.25 44.53
CA SER A 371 12.97 19.14 45.10
C SER A 371 12.14 18.48 46.18
N ASP A 372 11.76 17.22 46.01
CA ASP A 372 11.35 16.38 47.13
C ASP A 372 11.94 14.98 47.08
N SER A 373 12.32 14.53 48.24
CA SER A 373 13.15 13.38 48.57
C SER A 373 12.34 12.08 48.63
N GLY A 374 12.84 11.05 47.97
CA GLY A 374 12.93 9.71 48.54
C GLY A 374 11.67 8.88 48.70
N ASP A 375 11.10 8.43 47.59
CA ASP A 375 10.50 7.10 47.54
C ASP A 375 10.56 6.63 46.06
N GLN A 376 11.15 5.48 45.80
CA GLN A 376 11.20 4.96 44.40
C GLN A 376 9.77 4.50 44.04
N PRO A 377 9.09 5.18 43.11
CA PRO A 377 7.72 4.80 42.74
C PRO A 377 7.74 3.38 42.13
N SER A 378 6.74 2.58 42.47
CA SER A 378 6.57 1.23 41.97
C SER A 378 6.46 1.25 40.42
N THR A 379 6.80 0.15 39.77
CA THR A 379 6.70 0.04 38.32
C THR A 379 5.29 0.37 37.79
N ALA A 380 4.26 0.12 38.60
CA ALA A 380 2.87 0.45 38.27
C ALA A 380 2.62 1.97 38.32
N ASP A 381 3.23 2.70 39.26
CA ASP A 381 3.10 4.14 39.40
C ASP A 381 3.81 4.93 38.29
N ARG A 382 4.78 4.28 37.61
CA ARG A 382 5.45 4.84 36.41
C ARG A 382 4.70 4.54 35.11
N LEU A 383 4.04 3.37 35.01
CA LEU A 383 3.34 2.95 33.80
C LEU A 383 1.99 3.66 33.61
N LEU A 384 1.28 3.95 34.69
CA LEU A 384 -0.05 4.56 34.59
C LEU A 384 -0.02 5.99 34.03
N PRO A 385 0.86 6.91 34.48
CA PRO A 385 1.00 8.24 33.88
C PRO A 385 1.41 8.17 32.40
N LEU A 386 2.31 7.25 32.05
CA LEU A 386 2.78 7.06 30.66
C LEU A 386 1.63 6.64 29.72
N VAL A 387 0.80 5.70 30.17
CA VAL A 387 -0.39 5.26 29.44
C VAL A 387 -1.39 6.40 29.31
N VAL A 388 -1.62 7.15 30.36
CA VAL A 388 -2.55 8.31 30.37
C VAL A 388 -2.04 9.41 29.44
N THR A 389 -0.74 9.73 29.45
CA THR A 389 -0.12 10.73 28.57
C THR A 389 -0.21 10.31 27.12
N LEU A 390 0.13 9.04 26.80
CA LEU A 390 0.03 8.49 25.44
C LEU A 390 -1.42 8.55 24.92
N PHE A 391 -2.38 8.13 25.76
CA PHE A 391 -3.80 8.22 25.41
C PHE A 391 -4.27 9.65 25.27
N GLY A 392 -3.81 10.57 26.10
CA GLY A 392 -4.14 12.00 26.04
C GLY A 392 -3.67 12.63 24.73
N LEU A 393 -2.40 12.49 24.39
CA LEU A 393 -1.81 13.00 23.14
C LEU A 393 -2.48 12.41 21.90
N VAL A 394 -2.66 11.10 21.88
CA VAL A 394 -3.29 10.43 20.75
C VAL A 394 -4.76 10.79 20.65
N TYR A 395 -5.48 10.90 21.78
CA TYR A 395 -6.89 11.31 21.81
C TYR A 395 -7.07 12.75 21.32
N GLU A 396 -6.25 13.67 21.76
CA GLU A 396 -6.33 15.07 21.33
C GLU A 396 -6.04 15.20 19.81
N PHE A 397 -4.95 14.61 19.33
CA PHE A 397 -4.59 14.64 17.91
C PHE A 397 -5.59 13.87 17.03
N ALA A 398 -6.00 12.67 17.48
CA ALA A 398 -6.98 11.85 16.79
C ALA A 398 -8.37 12.49 16.80
N GLY A 399 -8.78 13.07 17.92
CA GLY A 399 -10.04 13.77 18.05
C GLY A 399 -10.12 14.98 17.13
N ARG A 400 -9.09 15.83 17.10
CA ARG A 400 -9.02 16.99 16.18
C ARG A 400 -9.09 16.57 14.71
N SER A 401 -8.33 15.55 14.31
CA SER A 401 -8.35 15.05 12.94
C SER A 401 -9.70 14.45 12.55
N PHE A 402 -10.34 13.71 13.45
CA PHE A 402 -11.64 13.12 13.21
C PHE A 402 -12.75 14.20 13.14
N VAL A 403 -12.78 15.14 14.08
CA VAL A 403 -13.74 16.26 14.07
C VAL A 403 -13.52 17.15 12.84
N GLY A 404 -12.25 17.47 12.53
CA GLY A 404 -11.91 18.21 11.30
C GLY A 404 -12.40 17.48 10.04
N GLY A 405 -12.24 16.15 9.98
CA GLY A 405 -12.75 15.34 8.87
C GLY A 405 -14.27 15.35 8.74
N LEU A 406 -14.98 15.29 9.87
CA LEU A 406 -16.45 15.47 9.86
C LEU A 406 -16.85 16.86 9.37
N GLY A 407 -16.09 17.90 9.71
CA GLY A 407 -16.30 19.27 9.22
C GLY A 407 -16.16 19.38 7.69
N VAL A 408 -15.21 18.63 7.08
CA VAL A 408 -15.04 18.60 5.62
C VAL A 408 -16.23 17.93 4.93
N LEU A 409 -16.95 17.01 5.56
CA LEU A 409 -18.16 16.42 4.98
C LEU A 409 -19.26 17.47 4.70
N GLY A 410 -19.22 18.60 5.37
CA GLY A 410 -20.09 19.75 5.10
C GLY A 410 -19.62 20.66 3.95
N GLN A 411 -18.50 20.34 3.28
CA GLN A 411 -17.89 21.13 2.20
C GLN A 411 -17.99 20.38 0.84
N PRO A 412 -19.13 20.48 0.12
CA PRO A 412 -19.36 19.65 -1.08
C PRO A 412 -18.34 19.90 -2.19
N GLU A 413 -17.87 21.14 -2.37
CA GLU A 413 -16.85 21.48 -3.37
C GLU A 413 -15.56 20.70 -3.11
N ARG A 414 -15.08 20.70 -1.86
CA ARG A 414 -13.88 19.98 -1.46
C ARG A 414 -14.03 18.46 -1.62
N LEU A 415 -15.23 17.91 -1.35
CA LEU A 415 -15.50 16.50 -1.58
C LEU A 415 -15.48 16.16 -3.08
N ILE A 416 -15.97 17.06 -3.95
CA ILE A 416 -15.90 16.90 -5.40
C ILE A 416 -14.42 16.83 -5.83
N ASP A 417 -13.58 17.75 -5.36
CA ASP A 417 -12.16 17.81 -5.69
C ASP A 417 -11.40 16.56 -5.21
N ILE A 418 -11.74 16.03 -4.04
CA ILE A 418 -11.08 14.85 -3.48
C ILE A 418 -11.52 13.55 -4.16
N PHE A 419 -12.83 13.39 -4.40
CA PHE A 419 -13.37 12.09 -4.79
C PHE A 419 -13.74 11.98 -6.26
N LEU A 420 -14.23 13.05 -6.87
CA LEU A 420 -14.81 12.99 -8.21
C LEU A 420 -13.85 13.52 -9.27
N ARG A 421 -13.51 14.80 -9.17
CA ARG A 421 -12.66 15.47 -10.13
C ARG A 421 -11.93 16.63 -9.48
N SER A 422 -10.60 16.58 -9.53
CA SER A 422 -9.76 17.63 -8.97
C SER A 422 -9.66 18.83 -9.91
N GLY A 423 -9.46 18.61 -11.18
CA GLY A 423 -9.27 19.69 -12.14
C GLY A 423 -8.18 20.68 -11.72
N ARG A 424 -8.30 21.92 -12.19
CA ARG A 424 -7.46 23.01 -11.73
C ARG A 424 -8.13 23.69 -10.54
N ILE A 425 -7.48 23.61 -9.36
CA ILE A 425 -7.98 24.23 -8.13
C ILE A 425 -7.50 25.69 -8.07
N ALA A 426 -8.43 26.62 -7.87
CA ALA A 426 -8.10 28.03 -7.74
C ALA A 426 -7.20 28.31 -6.52
N GLY A 427 -6.21 29.18 -6.68
CA GLY A 427 -5.26 29.52 -5.60
C GLY A 427 -4.09 28.56 -5.44
N VAL A 428 -4.09 27.43 -6.12
CA VAL A 428 -2.99 26.46 -6.09
C VAL A 428 -1.90 26.83 -7.09
N LYS A 429 -0.64 26.80 -6.66
CA LYS A 429 0.49 26.95 -7.54
C LYS A 429 0.80 25.61 -8.20
N TYR A 430 0.44 25.46 -9.50
CA TYR A 430 0.71 24.24 -10.28
C TYR A 430 2.15 24.14 -10.78
N ARG A 431 2.99 25.14 -10.50
CA ARG A 431 4.43 25.12 -10.77
C ARG A 431 5.18 25.39 -9.48
N ILE A 432 5.93 24.39 -9.02
CA ILE A 432 6.82 24.50 -7.88
C ILE A 432 8.23 24.17 -8.39
N ASN A 433 9.19 25.09 -8.21
CA ASN A 433 10.58 24.92 -8.63
C ASN A 433 10.71 24.51 -10.13
N GLY A 434 9.87 25.07 -11.00
CA GLY A 434 9.87 24.76 -12.43
C GLY A 434 9.12 23.50 -12.84
N TYR A 435 8.60 22.73 -11.91
CA TYR A 435 7.81 21.52 -12.17
C TYR A 435 6.31 21.79 -12.08
N GLU A 436 5.54 21.22 -13.00
CA GLU A 436 4.09 21.23 -12.92
C GLU A 436 3.60 20.26 -11.85
N VAL A 437 2.74 20.74 -10.96
CA VAL A 437 2.08 19.92 -9.94
C VAL A 437 0.72 19.50 -10.47
N VAL A 438 0.44 18.20 -10.47
CA VAL A 438 -0.80 17.63 -10.95
C VAL A 438 -1.50 16.93 -9.81
N GLU A 439 -2.72 17.34 -9.54
CA GLU A 439 -3.62 16.71 -8.58
C GLU A 439 -4.62 15.79 -9.28
N LEU A 440 -4.96 14.67 -8.64
CA LEU A 440 -5.97 13.73 -9.11
C LEU A 440 -6.95 13.41 -7.99
N ALA A 441 -8.23 13.40 -8.31
CA ALA A 441 -9.27 12.88 -7.44
C ALA A 441 -9.27 11.34 -7.42
N LEU A 442 -9.98 10.76 -6.44
CA LEU A 442 -10.03 9.30 -6.28
C LEU A 442 -10.54 8.58 -7.55
N LEU A 443 -11.63 9.08 -8.18
CA LEU A 443 -12.15 8.45 -9.40
C LEU A 443 -11.26 8.64 -10.63
N GLU A 444 -10.47 9.70 -10.67
CA GLU A 444 -9.49 9.95 -11.72
C GLU A 444 -8.29 8.99 -11.59
N ALA A 445 -7.86 8.72 -10.35
CA ALA A 445 -6.75 7.82 -10.06
C ALA A 445 -7.15 6.34 -10.00
N MET A 446 -8.43 6.04 -9.66
CA MET A 446 -8.97 4.69 -9.47
C MET A 446 -10.37 4.56 -10.11
N PRO A 447 -10.49 4.52 -11.45
CA PRO A 447 -11.80 4.48 -12.14
C PRO A 447 -12.70 3.32 -11.69
N ILE A 448 -12.12 2.19 -11.31
CA ILE A 448 -12.86 1.02 -10.81
C ILE A 448 -13.66 1.33 -9.53
N ALA A 449 -13.29 2.35 -8.77
CA ALA A 449 -14.02 2.79 -7.57
C ALA A 449 -15.41 3.36 -7.91
N GLY A 450 -15.68 3.76 -9.17
CA GLY A 450 -16.99 4.23 -9.60
C GLY A 450 -18.13 3.27 -9.26
N ALA A 451 -17.89 1.96 -9.28
CA ALA A 451 -18.87 0.95 -8.90
C ALA A 451 -19.36 1.08 -7.44
N VAL A 452 -18.59 1.72 -6.55
CA VAL A 452 -18.96 1.95 -5.13
C VAL A 452 -20.26 2.77 -5.03
N ALA A 453 -20.58 3.60 -6.04
CA ALA A 453 -21.85 4.33 -6.12
C ALA A 453 -23.09 3.40 -6.09
N ALA A 454 -22.94 2.13 -6.43
CA ALA A 454 -24.03 1.15 -6.33
C ALA A 454 -24.26 0.60 -4.92
N LEU A 455 -23.33 0.81 -3.96
CA LEU A 455 -23.47 0.29 -2.58
C LEU A 455 -24.70 0.85 -1.85
N PRO A 456 -24.96 2.18 -1.82
CA PRO A 456 -26.15 2.72 -1.18
C PRO A 456 -27.43 2.23 -1.87
N VAL A 457 -27.44 2.09 -3.19
CA VAL A 457 -28.58 1.56 -3.96
C VAL A 457 -28.84 0.09 -3.58
N ALA A 458 -27.79 -0.72 -3.50
CA ALA A 458 -27.89 -2.13 -3.09
C ALA A 458 -28.35 -2.27 -1.62
N ALA A 459 -27.89 -1.36 -0.76
CA ALA A 459 -28.33 -1.32 0.64
C ALA A 459 -29.80 -0.92 0.77
N ALA A 460 -30.24 0.14 0.08
CA ALA A 460 -31.64 0.59 0.09
C ALA A 460 -32.60 -0.49 -0.39
N ARG A 461 -32.24 -1.23 -1.45
CA ARG A 461 -33.03 -2.39 -1.91
C ARG A 461 -33.17 -3.48 -0.86
N ARG A 462 -32.06 -3.82 -0.18
CA ARG A 462 -32.07 -4.84 0.89
C ARG A 462 -32.93 -4.42 2.08
N VAL A 463 -33.00 -3.12 2.37
CA VAL A 463 -33.86 -2.55 3.42
C VAL A 463 -35.32 -2.67 3.01
N ARG A 464 -35.64 -2.33 1.74
CA ARG A 464 -37.01 -2.40 1.20
C ARG A 464 -37.55 -3.84 1.14
N ASP A 465 -36.67 -4.83 0.88
CA ASP A 465 -37.03 -6.23 0.73
C ASP A 465 -37.21 -6.97 2.09
N GLY A 466 -37.04 -6.31 3.24
CA GLY A 466 -37.30 -6.96 4.52
C GLY A 466 -36.83 -6.21 5.77
N THR A 467 -37.79 -5.71 6.54
CA THR A 467 -37.59 -5.12 7.86
C THR A 467 -37.02 -6.07 8.92
N GLU A 468 -37.19 -7.38 8.78
CA GLU A 468 -36.57 -8.40 9.64
C GLU A 468 -35.04 -8.41 9.55
N ARG A 469 -34.46 -8.02 8.39
CA ARG A 469 -33.01 -7.95 8.21
C ARG A 469 -32.37 -6.78 8.98
N ILE A 470 -33.09 -5.68 9.19
CA ILE A 470 -32.62 -4.53 9.98
C ILE A 470 -32.47 -4.91 11.46
N ARG A 471 -33.42 -5.70 12.01
CA ARG A 471 -33.33 -6.22 13.39
C ARG A 471 -32.10 -7.10 13.62
N ARG A 472 -31.59 -7.80 12.57
CA ARG A 472 -30.36 -8.61 12.65
C ARG A 472 -29.10 -7.76 12.63
N LEU A 473 -29.09 -6.57 12.00
CA LEU A 473 -27.99 -5.61 12.08
C LEU A 473 -27.85 -5.01 13.48
N ALA A 474 -28.94 -4.95 14.25
CA ALA A 474 -28.91 -4.52 15.65
C ALA A 474 -28.22 -5.52 16.61
N ARG A 475 -27.84 -6.71 16.11
CA ARG A 475 -27.12 -7.74 16.87
C ARG A 475 -25.85 -8.17 16.12
N PRO A 476 -24.75 -7.41 16.21
CA PRO A 476 -23.53 -7.65 15.43
C PRO A 476 -22.94 -9.05 15.60
N TRP A 477 -23.12 -9.66 16.76
CA TRP A 477 -22.67 -11.03 17.06
C TRP A 477 -23.43 -12.15 16.30
N THR A 478 -24.55 -11.83 15.65
CA THR A 478 -25.32 -12.78 14.82
C THR A 478 -24.98 -12.67 13.33
N LEU A 479 -24.06 -11.78 12.96
CA LEU A 479 -23.62 -11.61 11.58
C LEU A 479 -22.81 -12.82 11.11
N SER A 480 -22.99 -13.20 9.84
CA SER A 480 -22.13 -14.22 9.22
C SER A 480 -20.67 -13.72 9.13
N PRO A 481 -19.68 -14.63 9.10
CA PRO A 481 -18.27 -14.28 8.98
C PRO A 481 -17.97 -13.24 7.88
N VAL A 482 -18.59 -13.40 6.72
CA VAL A 482 -18.45 -12.48 5.59
C VAL A 482 -18.98 -11.08 5.94
N ARG A 483 -20.12 -10.96 6.62
CA ARG A 483 -20.68 -9.66 7.01
C ARG A 483 -19.89 -9.00 8.13
N GLN A 484 -19.27 -9.78 9.02
CA GLN A 484 -18.34 -9.24 10.03
C GLN A 484 -17.11 -8.65 9.33
N THR A 485 -16.59 -9.31 8.29
CA THR A 485 -15.50 -8.81 7.45
C THR A 485 -15.93 -7.54 6.70
N ASP A 486 -17.12 -7.52 6.10
CA ASP A 486 -17.69 -6.35 5.44
C ASP A 486 -17.77 -5.15 6.42
N LEU A 487 -18.19 -5.39 7.66
CA LEU A 487 -18.27 -4.36 8.70
C LEU A 487 -16.89 -3.78 9.02
N LEU A 488 -15.86 -4.64 9.19
CA LEU A 488 -14.49 -4.19 9.42
C LEU A 488 -13.96 -3.36 8.24
N VAL A 489 -14.17 -3.84 7.01
CA VAL A 489 -13.77 -3.12 5.79
C VAL A 489 -14.43 -1.74 5.71
N CYS A 490 -15.74 -1.67 5.92
CA CYS A 490 -16.48 -0.40 5.91
C CYS A 490 -16.01 0.55 7.02
N ALA A 491 -15.80 0.04 8.24
CA ALA A 491 -15.34 0.84 9.37
C ALA A 491 -13.92 1.39 9.15
N LEU A 492 -12.99 0.54 8.68
CA LEU A 492 -11.62 0.98 8.35
C LEU A 492 -11.62 1.99 7.21
N ALA A 493 -12.35 1.72 6.12
CA ALA A 493 -12.43 2.65 5.00
C ALA A 493 -13.01 4.00 5.42
N ALA A 494 -14.09 4.02 6.21
CA ALA A 494 -14.72 5.24 6.69
C ALA A 494 -13.79 6.02 7.63
N VAL A 495 -13.22 5.37 8.65
CA VAL A 495 -12.37 6.04 9.63
C VAL A 495 -11.11 6.59 8.97
N LEU A 496 -10.38 5.78 8.18
CA LEU A 496 -9.17 6.24 7.51
C LEU A 496 -9.47 7.37 6.51
N THR A 497 -10.61 7.34 5.83
CA THR A 497 -11.02 8.44 4.95
C THR A 497 -11.28 9.71 5.75
N ILE A 498 -12.15 9.66 6.78
CA ILE A 498 -12.53 10.82 7.60
C ILE A 498 -11.29 11.49 8.20
N VAL A 499 -10.38 10.72 8.75
CA VAL A 499 -9.17 11.21 9.42
C VAL A 499 -8.21 11.94 8.48
N TYR A 500 -8.22 11.55 7.20
CA TYR A 500 -7.37 12.19 6.19
C TYR A 500 -8.07 13.31 5.39
N LEU A 501 -9.39 13.45 5.47
CA LEU A 501 -10.10 14.52 4.78
C LEU A 501 -9.57 15.94 5.06
N PRO A 502 -9.18 16.32 6.30
CA PRO A 502 -8.65 17.65 6.56
C PRO A 502 -7.37 17.98 5.78
N ARG A 503 -6.60 16.95 5.42
CA ARG A 503 -5.33 17.06 4.70
C ARG A 503 -5.48 17.00 3.17
N LEU A 504 -6.69 16.81 2.66
CA LEU A 504 -6.99 16.67 1.24
C LEU A 504 -7.78 17.88 0.71
N PRO A 505 -7.60 18.28 -0.56
CA PRO A 505 -6.58 17.82 -1.49
C PRO A 505 -5.18 18.30 -1.09
N LEU A 506 -4.18 17.45 -1.32
CA LEU A 506 -2.78 17.82 -1.18
C LEU A 506 -2.29 18.37 -2.52
N PHE A 507 -1.57 19.47 -2.44
CA PHE A 507 -0.95 20.12 -3.60
C PHE A 507 0.37 19.43 -4.03
N SER A 508 0.38 18.12 -4.02
CA SER A 508 1.53 17.36 -4.50
C SER A 508 1.06 16.14 -5.24
N GLN A 509 1.40 16.07 -6.47
CA GLN A 509 1.35 14.94 -7.40
C GLN A 509 0.65 13.68 -6.84
N LEU A 510 -0.58 13.43 -7.26
CA LEU A 510 -1.37 12.26 -6.89
C LEU A 510 -1.88 12.30 -5.44
N THR A 511 -2.77 13.19 -5.19
CA THR A 511 -3.47 13.49 -3.93
C THR A 511 -3.94 12.31 -3.14
N VAL A 512 -4.37 11.25 -3.83
CA VAL A 512 -4.91 10.04 -3.19
C VAL A 512 -3.87 9.23 -2.41
N ARG A 513 -2.62 9.68 -2.30
CA ARG A 513 -1.59 8.95 -1.53
C ARG A 513 -2.00 8.67 -0.07
N TYR A 514 -2.70 9.60 0.58
CA TYR A 514 -3.18 9.39 1.95
C TYR A 514 -4.37 8.43 2.03
N LEU A 515 -5.14 8.28 0.95
CA LEU A 515 -6.19 7.28 0.83
C LEU A 515 -5.67 5.92 0.35
N HIS A 516 -4.36 5.79 0.13
CA HIS A 516 -3.76 4.55 -0.37
C HIS A 516 -4.14 3.30 0.45
N PRO A 517 -4.16 3.33 1.80
CA PRO A 517 -4.63 2.20 2.60
C PRO A 517 -6.11 1.83 2.38
N VAL A 518 -6.92 2.77 1.86
CA VAL A 518 -8.35 2.55 1.56
C VAL A 518 -8.55 1.88 0.20
N ILE A 519 -7.63 2.08 -0.77
CA ILE A 519 -7.73 1.55 -2.13
C ILE A 519 -8.03 0.04 -2.19
N PRO A 520 -7.27 -0.84 -1.52
CA PRO A 520 -7.55 -2.26 -1.56
C PRO A 520 -8.87 -2.64 -0.88
N LEU A 521 -9.33 -1.85 0.11
CA LEU A 521 -10.63 -2.02 0.74
C LEU A 521 -11.75 -1.70 -0.24
N LEU A 522 -11.59 -0.65 -1.06
CA LEU A 522 -12.52 -0.33 -2.15
C LEU A 522 -12.53 -1.44 -3.22
N SER A 523 -11.37 -1.98 -3.58
CA SER A 523 -11.27 -3.12 -4.52
C SER A 523 -12.07 -4.34 -4.03
N TYR A 524 -11.95 -4.67 -2.74
CA TYR A 524 -12.80 -5.68 -2.11
C TYR A 524 -14.28 -5.30 -2.19
N GLY A 525 -14.65 -4.07 -1.82
CA GLY A 525 -16.02 -3.56 -1.84
C GLY A 525 -16.66 -3.63 -3.23
N VAL A 526 -15.93 -3.30 -4.30
CA VAL A 526 -16.38 -3.41 -5.69
C VAL A 526 -16.78 -4.84 -6.05
N VAL A 527 -15.94 -5.82 -5.69
CA VAL A 527 -16.25 -7.23 -5.98
C VAL A 527 -17.36 -7.79 -5.09
N ARG A 528 -17.68 -7.14 -3.96
CA ARG A 528 -18.87 -7.49 -3.14
C ARG A 528 -20.20 -7.21 -3.86
N LEU A 529 -20.22 -6.39 -4.88
CA LEU A 529 -21.41 -6.09 -5.67
C LEU A 529 -21.80 -7.27 -6.57
N PRO A 530 -23.04 -7.82 -6.45
CA PRO A 530 -23.47 -8.96 -7.26
C PRO A 530 -23.42 -8.69 -8.76
N ALA A 531 -23.68 -7.46 -9.19
CA ALA A 531 -23.63 -7.05 -10.58
C ALA A 531 -22.20 -7.18 -11.17
N VAL A 532 -21.19 -6.83 -10.39
CA VAL A 532 -19.77 -6.93 -10.77
C VAL A 532 -19.33 -8.39 -10.83
N ARG A 533 -19.64 -9.17 -9.80
CA ARG A 533 -19.29 -10.60 -9.75
C ARG A 533 -19.89 -11.40 -10.90
N ALA A 534 -21.14 -11.13 -11.24
CA ALA A 534 -21.79 -11.81 -12.34
C ALA A 534 -21.03 -11.63 -13.67
N GLY A 535 -20.46 -10.45 -13.91
CA GLY A 535 -19.60 -10.20 -15.08
C GLY A 535 -18.29 -10.99 -15.02
N ILE A 536 -17.61 -10.97 -13.86
CA ILE A 536 -16.33 -11.67 -13.66
C ILE A 536 -16.49 -13.20 -13.79
N GLU A 537 -17.54 -13.77 -13.22
CA GLU A 537 -17.74 -15.22 -13.17
C GLU A 537 -18.19 -15.81 -14.51
N SER A 538 -19.09 -15.11 -15.22
CA SER A 538 -19.71 -15.62 -16.45
C SER A 538 -18.97 -15.19 -17.72
N ASP A 539 -18.44 -13.98 -17.78
CA ASP A 539 -17.90 -13.38 -18.99
C ASP A 539 -16.42 -12.95 -18.83
N TRP A 540 -15.64 -13.68 -18.00
CA TRP A 540 -14.25 -13.33 -17.66
C TRP A 540 -13.34 -13.15 -18.89
N ARG A 541 -13.55 -13.95 -19.98
CA ARG A 541 -12.77 -13.83 -21.21
C ARG A 541 -13.05 -12.51 -21.92
N LEU A 542 -14.32 -12.14 -22.01
CA LEU A 542 -14.75 -10.84 -22.54
C LEU A 542 -14.14 -9.71 -21.71
N GLN A 543 -14.24 -9.80 -20.39
CA GLN A 543 -13.70 -8.76 -19.50
C GLN A 543 -12.18 -8.63 -19.62
N ALA A 544 -11.45 -9.74 -19.58
CA ALA A 544 -9.99 -9.72 -19.71
C ALA A 544 -9.53 -9.21 -21.10
N GLY A 545 -10.12 -9.72 -22.18
CA GLY A 545 -9.81 -9.28 -23.53
C GLY A 545 -10.16 -7.82 -23.77
N SER A 546 -11.33 -7.37 -23.29
CA SER A 546 -11.72 -5.97 -23.37
C SER A 546 -10.82 -5.05 -22.51
N SER A 547 -10.37 -5.50 -21.33
CA SER A 547 -9.43 -4.72 -20.51
C SER A 547 -8.10 -4.50 -21.21
N LEU A 548 -7.55 -5.54 -21.85
CA LEU A 548 -6.33 -5.43 -22.64
C LEU A 548 -6.53 -4.54 -23.88
N GLY A 549 -7.67 -4.68 -24.57
CA GLY A 549 -8.01 -3.82 -25.71
C GLY A 549 -8.13 -2.35 -25.31
N TRP A 550 -8.82 -2.05 -24.24
CA TRP A 550 -8.95 -0.68 -23.71
C TRP A 550 -7.63 -0.13 -23.21
N PHE A 551 -6.82 -0.94 -22.55
CA PHE A 551 -5.46 -0.57 -22.16
C PHE A 551 -4.62 -0.14 -23.36
N ALA A 552 -4.57 -0.98 -24.41
CA ALA A 552 -3.81 -0.70 -25.61
C ALA A 552 -4.34 0.55 -26.35
N LEU A 553 -5.67 0.66 -26.50
CA LEU A 553 -6.31 1.79 -27.18
C LEU A 553 -6.08 3.10 -26.42
N THR A 554 -6.27 3.12 -25.10
CA THR A 554 -6.05 4.32 -24.28
C THR A 554 -4.57 4.71 -24.29
N THR A 555 -3.65 3.75 -24.15
CA THR A 555 -2.20 4.02 -24.19
C THR A 555 -1.80 4.61 -25.55
N ALA A 556 -2.19 3.98 -26.66
CA ALA A 556 -1.88 4.47 -28.01
C ALA A 556 -2.56 5.82 -28.29
N GLY A 557 -3.82 5.99 -27.87
CA GLY A 557 -4.55 7.24 -28.03
C GLY A 557 -3.90 8.41 -27.26
N MET A 558 -3.46 8.17 -26.02
CA MET A 558 -2.74 9.17 -25.21
C MET A 558 -1.38 9.52 -25.80
N LEU A 559 -0.59 8.53 -26.23
CA LEU A 559 0.69 8.78 -26.91
C LEU A 559 0.48 9.58 -28.21
N GLY A 560 -0.55 9.21 -28.99
CA GLY A 560 -0.94 9.96 -30.20
C GLY A 560 -1.37 11.40 -29.89
N ALA A 561 -2.18 11.62 -28.86
CA ALA A 561 -2.60 12.96 -28.44
C ALA A 561 -1.40 13.82 -27.98
N ILE A 562 -0.51 13.25 -27.17
CA ILE A 562 0.70 13.94 -26.70
C ILE A 562 1.55 14.41 -27.88
N THR A 563 1.78 13.53 -28.87
CA THR A 563 2.62 13.84 -30.03
C THR A 563 1.97 14.81 -31.01
N THR A 564 0.68 14.62 -31.32
CA THR A 564 -0.01 15.43 -32.34
C THR A 564 -0.46 16.78 -31.84
N LEU A 565 -0.83 16.89 -30.54
CA LEU A 565 -1.29 18.13 -29.92
C LEU A 565 -0.18 18.82 -29.12
N SER A 566 1.01 18.23 -29.03
CA SER A 566 2.15 18.77 -28.25
C SER A 566 1.77 19.12 -26.82
N LEU A 567 1.05 18.21 -26.14
CA LEU A 567 0.52 18.44 -24.81
C LEU A 567 1.65 18.58 -23.78
N ALA A 568 1.56 19.60 -22.93
CA ALA A 568 2.38 19.71 -21.73
C ALA A 568 1.96 18.67 -20.67
N LEU A 569 2.82 18.43 -19.68
CA LEU A 569 2.59 17.42 -18.63
C LEU A 569 1.20 17.58 -17.96
N GLY A 570 0.85 18.78 -17.51
CA GLY A 570 -0.44 19.06 -16.87
C GLY A 570 -1.62 18.77 -17.78
N GLU A 571 -1.54 19.14 -19.07
CA GLU A 571 -2.57 18.90 -20.06
C GLU A 571 -2.75 17.40 -20.35
N ALA A 572 -1.64 16.68 -20.55
CA ALA A 572 -1.65 15.25 -20.81
C ALA A 572 -2.26 14.48 -19.63
N VAL A 573 -1.85 14.79 -18.41
CA VAL A 573 -2.37 14.12 -17.20
C VAL A 573 -3.84 14.49 -16.99
N GLN A 574 -4.26 15.76 -17.19
CA GLN A 574 -5.66 16.17 -17.06
C GLN A 574 -6.58 15.55 -18.14
N LEU A 575 -6.07 15.37 -19.37
CA LEU A 575 -6.81 14.65 -20.41
C LEU A 575 -7.02 13.18 -20.01
N HIS A 576 -5.97 12.53 -19.52
CA HIS A 576 -6.06 11.14 -19.05
C HIS A 576 -6.99 11.01 -17.84
N ALA A 577 -6.90 11.93 -16.88
CA ALA A 577 -7.79 12.01 -15.72
C ALA A 577 -9.26 12.17 -16.13
N LEU A 578 -9.54 12.97 -17.15
CA LEU A 578 -10.90 13.10 -17.71
C LEU A 578 -11.41 11.78 -18.30
N LEU A 579 -10.57 11.06 -19.07
CA LEU A 579 -10.92 9.74 -19.60
C LEU A 579 -11.18 8.73 -18.46
N ALA A 580 -10.35 8.76 -17.43
CA ALA A 580 -10.50 7.92 -16.24
C ALA A 580 -11.82 8.25 -15.51
N PHE A 581 -12.13 9.50 -15.27
CA PHE A 581 -13.39 9.94 -14.67
C PHE A 581 -14.61 9.52 -15.48
N LEU A 582 -14.60 9.74 -16.81
CA LEU A 582 -15.70 9.34 -17.68
C LEU A 582 -15.90 7.81 -17.68
N SER A 583 -14.80 7.05 -17.67
CA SER A 583 -14.87 5.59 -17.54
C SER A 583 -15.46 5.16 -16.20
N ALA A 584 -15.11 5.85 -15.10
CA ALA A 584 -15.66 5.62 -13.77
C ALA A 584 -17.17 5.91 -13.72
N VAL A 585 -17.62 7.01 -14.33
CA VAL A 585 -19.05 7.38 -14.41
C VAL A 585 -19.83 6.35 -15.23
N GLY A 586 -19.31 5.96 -16.40
CA GLY A 586 -19.92 4.91 -17.22
C GLY A 586 -20.03 3.57 -16.49
N TRP A 587 -18.98 3.21 -15.76
CA TRP A 587 -18.93 2.02 -14.92
C TRP A 587 -19.95 2.10 -13.77
N ALA A 588 -19.99 3.22 -13.04
CA ALA A 588 -20.97 3.49 -11.99
C ALA A 588 -22.41 3.34 -12.51
N ALA A 589 -22.72 3.99 -13.63
CA ALA A 589 -24.05 3.95 -14.26
C ALA A 589 -24.46 2.53 -14.63
N ALA A 590 -23.55 1.75 -15.26
CA ALA A 590 -23.84 0.37 -15.65
C ALA A 590 -24.12 -0.53 -14.43
N VAL A 591 -23.32 -0.40 -13.35
CA VAL A 591 -23.48 -1.20 -12.12
C VAL A 591 -24.75 -0.79 -11.36
N VAL A 592 -25.04 0.51 -11.25
CA VAL A 592 -26.27 1.02 -10.63
C VAL A 592 -27.50 0.56 -11.41
N ALA A 593 -27.51 0.76 -12.73
CA ALA A 593 -28.62 0.34 -13.60
C ALA A 593 -28.88 -1.18 -13.48
N ARG A 594 -27.84 -2.00 -13.52
CA ARG A 594 -28.00 -3.45 -13.32
C ARG A 594 -28.46 -3.79 -11.90
N THR A 595 -27.99 -3.07 -10.88
CA THR A 595 -28.46 -3.25 -9.51
C THR A 595 -29.95 -2.91 -9.40
N LEU A 596 -30.42 -1.86 -10.06
CA LEU A 596 -31.83 -1.45 -10.07
C LEU A 596 -32.70 -2.34 -10.94
N THR A 597 -32.23 -2.75 -12.11
CA THR A 597 -33.00 -3.49 -13.13
C THR A 597 -32.22 -4.71 -13.65
N PRO A 598 -32.02 -5.76 -12.81
CA PRO A 598 -31.14 -6.89 -13.15
C PRO A 598 -31.57 -7.69 -14.40
N ARG A 599 -32.86 -7.63 -14.77
CA ARG A 599 -33.41 -8.30 -15.95
C ARG A 599 -33.28 -7.50 -17.24
N ARG A 600 -33.14 -6.14 -17.17
CA ARG A 600 -33.11 -5.24 -18.33
C ARG A 600 -31.70 -4.91 -18.79
N VAL A 601 -30.74 -4.85 -17.89
CA VAL A 601 -29.35 -4.50 -18.20
C VAL A 601 -28.53 -5.77 -18.37
N ASP A 602 -27.88 -5.95 -19.52
CA ASP A 602 -27.04 -7.10 -19.80
C ASP A 602 -25.78 -7.07 -18.90
N ARG A 603 -25.41 -8.24 -18.38
CA ARG A 603 -24.17 -8.45 -17.63
C ARG A 603 -22.91 -8.16 -18.45
N ARG A 604 -22.96 -8.37 -19.77
CA ARG A 604 -21.87 -8.07 -20.69
C ARG A 604 -21.58 -6.57 -20.76
N LEU A 605 -22.60 -5.73 -20.72
CA LEU A 605 -22.41 -4.27 -20.63
C LEU A 605 -21.65 -3.90 -19.36
N VAL A 606 -22.02 -4.49 -18.22
CA VAL A 606 -21.30 -4.27 -16.95
C VAL A 606 -19.86 -4.75 -17.06
N ALA A 607 -19.61 -5.91 -17.68
CA ALA A 607 -18.26 -6.44 -17.88
C ALA A 607 -17.40 -5.53 -18.76
N VAL A 608 -17.97 -5.01 -19.88
CA VAL A 608 -17.25 -4.11 -20.81
C VAL A 608 -16.96 -2.75 -20.18
N CYS A 609 -17.94 -2.15 -19.47
CA CYS A 609 -17.71 -0.88 -18.76
C CYS A 609 -16.66 -1.04 -17.63
N GLY A 610 -16.67 -2.17 -16.91
CA GLY A 610 -15.64 -2.47 -15.93
C GLY A 610 -14.27 -2.69 -16.57
N ALA A 611 -14.24 -3.34 -17.74
CA ALA A 611 -13.01 -3.52 -18.52
C ALA A 611 -12.44 -2.18 -19.00
N LEU A 612 -13.28 -1.23 -19.40
CA LEU A 612 -12.87 0.13 -19.74
C LEU A 612 -12.22 0.82 -18.55
N ALA A 613 -12.86 0.80 -17.37
CA ALA A 613 -12.30 1.39 -16.16
C ALA A 613 -10.94 0.75 -15.75
N VAL A 614 -10.81 -0.57 -15.90
CA VAL A 614 -9.55 -1.28 -15.66
C VAL A 614 -8.49 -0.89 -16.70
N GLY A 615 -8.84 -0.86 -17.98
CA GLY A 615 -7.90 -0.55 -19.06
C GLY A 615 -7.37 0.88 -18.99
N VAL A 616 -8.25 1.85 -18.75
CA VAL A 616 -7.86 3.27 -18.58
C VAL A 616 -6.99 3.46 -17.35
N GLY A 617 -7.36 2.86 -16.20
CA GLY A 617 -6.55 2.92 -14.98
C GLY A 617 -5.17 2.29 -15.15
N ALA A 618 -5.08 1.14 -15.84
CA ALA A 618 -3.80 0.48 -16.12
C ALA A 618 -2.93 1.30 -17.09
N SER A 619 -3.53 1.91 -18.10
CA SER A 619 -2.83 2.84 -19.01
C SER A 619 -2.26 4.03 -18.23
N TYR A 620 -3.03 4.59 -17.28
CA TYR A 620 -2.56 5.67 -16.44
C TYR A 620 -1.32 5.26 -15.61
N VAL A 621 -1.33 4.09 -14.97
CA VAL A 621 -0.20 3.58 -14.17
C VAL A 621 1.06 3.45 -15.04
N VAL A 622 0.93 2.86 -16.22
CA VAL A 622 2.07 2.65 -17.13
C VAL A 622 2.60 3.97 -17.70
N LEU A 623 1.72 4.85 -18.18
CA LEU A 623 2.14 6.14 -18.74
C LEU A 623 2.71 7.09 -17.68
N SER A 624 2.20 7.02 -16.44
CA SER A 624 2.76 7.78 -15.31
C SER A 624 4.22 7.44 -15.06
N ALA A 625 4.58 6.15 -15.14
CA ALA A 625 5.95 5.71 -14.92
C ALA A 625 6.86 5.91 -16.14
N LEU A 626 6.34 5.77 -17.38
CA LEU A 626 7.16 5.81 -18.59
C LEU A 626 7.21 7.19 -19.25
N VAL A 627 6.15 7.99 -19.14
CA VAL A 627 6.00 9.25 -19.91
C VAL A 627 5.80 10.46 -19.01
N TYR A 628 4.83 10.44 -18.08
CA TYR A 628 4.42 11.63 -17.35
C TYR A 628 5.44 12.07 -16.29
N PHE A 629 5.88 11.16 -15.42
CA PHE A 629 6.73 11.53 -14.30
C PHE A 629 8.15 11.01 -14.48
N ARG A 630 9.06 11.92 -14.81
CA ARG A 630 10.48 11.59 -15.04
C ARG A 630 11.28 11.96 -13.81
N TYR A 631 11.71 10.95 -13.06
CA TYR A 631 12.62 11.11 -11.93
C TYR A 631 13.63 9.95 -11.93
N GLY A 632 14.87 10.22 -11.56
CA GLY A 632 15.91 9.17 -11.50
C GLY A 632 16.13 8.40 -12.81
N GLN A 633 16.73 7.22 -12.70
CA GLN A 633 17.05 6.34 -13.82
C GLN A 633 16.23 5.05 -13.74
N TYR A 634 15.92 4.42 -14.88
CA TYR A 634 15.27 3.11 -14.87
C TYR A 634 16.20 2.05 -14.27
N ALA A 635 15.67 1.23 -13.38
CA ALA A 635 16.38 0.11 -12.76
C ALA A 635 16.82 -0.95 -13.79
N LEU A 636 16.03 -1.08 -14.89
CA LEU A 636 16.33 -2.00 -16.00
C LEU A 636 16.67 -1.18 -17.25
N ALA A 637 17.87 -1.33 -17.73
CA ALA A 637 18.41 -0.56 -18.86
C ALA A 637 17.63 -0.77 -20.18
N VAL A 638 17.07 -1.96 -20.41
CA VAL A 638 16.21 -2.24 -21.57
C VAL A 638 14.96 -1.34 -21.56
N VAL A 639 14.37 -1.11 -20.38
CA VAL A 639 13.22 -0.19 -20.25
C VAL A 639 13.62 1.23 -20.59
N ARG A 640 14.82 1.66 -20.19
CA ARG A 640 15.35 2.98 -20.54
C ARG A 640 15.46 3.14 -22.06
N ALA A 641 15.99 2.11 -22.77
CA ALA A 641 16.08 2.14 -24.22
C ALA A 641 14.71 2.24 -24.89
N VAL A 642 13.70 1.50 -24.39
CA VAL A 642 12.32 1.60 -24.89
C VAL A 642 11.72 2.97 -24.60
N ALA A 643 11.88 3.47 -23.37
CA ALA A 643 11.34 4.76 -22.95
C ALA A 643 11.98 5.96 -23.68
N ALA A 644 13.22 5.83 -24.16
CA ALA A 644 13.87 6.85 -24.97
C ALA A 644 13.17 7.11 -26.31
N GLY A 645 12.42 6.13 -26.83
CA GLY A 645 11.60 6.28 -28.03
C GLY A 645 10.18 6.81 -27.78
N LEU A 646 9.78 7.02 -26.50
CA LEU A 646 8.46 7.54 -26.17
C LEU A 646 8.46 9.09 -26.16
N PRO A 647 7.29 9.72 -26.44
CA PRO A 647 7.21 11.17 -26.44
C PRO A 647 7.53 11.75 -25.05
N THR A 648 8.10 12.95 -25.05
CA THR A 648 8.35 13.73 -23.84
C THR A 648 7.20 14.72 -23.63
N VAL A 649 6.71 14.85 -22.42
CA VAL A 649 5.73 15.85 -21.96
C VAL A 649 6.39 16.87 -21.05
#